data_a56a5a01fc0f89733043c8c423eb1bd7
#
_entry.id   a56a5a01fc0f89733043c8c423eb1bd7
#
_cell.length_a   1.000
_cell.length_b   1.000
_cell.length_c   1.000
_cell.angle_alpha   90.00
_cell.angle_beta   90.00
_cell.angle_gamma   90.00
#
_symmetry.space_group_name_H-M   'P 1'
#
loop_
_entity.id
_entity.type
_entity.pdbx_description
1 polymer ?
#
loop_
_entity_poly.entity_id
_entity_poly.type
_entity_poly.pdbx_seq_one_letter_code
_entity_poly.pdbx_strand_id
1 'polypeptide(L)'
;RTVRLPEPKINNVILDTKGKESNFLWALIYSGYEYLFGIKKNLKENKKYYRRAKREFELLQKKGFIHYLLIVWELIDWCEKNNIIIGPGRGSVGGSLIAYLIGITQVDPIKYGLYFERFVSEDRVDLPDIDIDFDREKRYLVVKHLEELYGEDNVCAVSSFNRMKSRAAIGEVGKVFGVPDYELKAFSKLIDYKEEDALKTALDTYPEGQALKDNYPFVVKAALRLEGQIRNYGKHAAAIVVSKRPIAKGGRCNLIRRNKTTLINWGKEDTEFMGLMKFDLLSLSLLSIYDGTKKAIKENHGIDIDFKKIPLDDKKVLKNISDGNNVGVFQIGTWATNSLIQEMHGVRCFDDIAAAIALVRPGPMQSGMTEQYIERRQVGEWEQTHKIYDEITEETNGVLVYQEQVMAVISKMAGLPYSTADQIRKIIGKKRDPKEFETYRKQFLDGCIKQKTFSKKEAKEFWEGLLKWAKYGFGKAHSIEYALLGYWCAFLKLYYPLEFICANLTYGSDAKKTELVEEIYDLGLKIELPKVGISEAEKWVTKSDRVFIPFAEIKGVGPVLAREATAETNSNAGLKRFYNPKGKSKIQQHPGKLGKILQLIGAYGSDEIEITKEISDLFDFRIEGNNSKIYKNLWKVLIKGAKNKGLPIVREEGLVNEKNLKELVTGDIEKLRLLQEYNAKIIKRKSFRPKRGRFLDELKSCNECELREECTSPVPPSSGKLNVIIAGEAPGKDEDEKGVCFVGRTGNDILWPELKKYGFERSSFHVTNIDKCFPKKSRKPSPKQIQICANKFFKKEVKQIRAKIILAFGNTNLFLFTGNKGGITDWNGKIMWNEEYAAWIFFCLHPASVLHNPDNKIPFKKSIKQFAKYVNEIKEEKQLKTTKHFDDDDIPF
;
A
#
# COMPACT_ATOMS: atom_id res chain seq x y z
N ARG A 1 -11.67 26.88 25.86
CA ARG A 1 -11.26 26.42 27.23
C ARG A 1 -9.75 26.29 27.24
N THR A 2 -9.10 26.78 28.29
CA THR A 2 -7.63 26.73 28.43
C THR A 2 -7.21 25.33 28.83
N VAL A 3 -6.31 24.70 28.06
CA VAL A 3 -5.70 23.40 28.41
C VAL A 3 -4.85 23.61 29.67
N ARG A 4 -5.04 22.74 30.65
CA ARG A 4 -4.27 22.75 31.91
C ARG A 4 -3.03 21.87 31.74
N LEU A 5 -1.91 22.50 31.41
CA LEU A 5 -0.64 21.81 31.27
C LEU A 5 -0.10 21.37 32.62
N PRO A 6 0.52 20.18 32.72
CA PRO A 6 1.36 19.81 33.86
C PRO A 6 2.60 20.72 33.91
N GLU A 7 3.20 20.85 35.09
CA GLU A 7 4.49 21.55 35.23
C GLU A 7 5.58 20.72 34.51
N PRO A 8 6.45 21.34 33.70
CA PRO A 8 7.54 20.61 33.06
C PRO A 8 8.52 20.15 34.15
N LYS A 9 8.89 18.88 34.11
CA LYS A 9 9.88 18.27 35.00
C LYS A 9 11.14 17.94 34.21
N ILE A 10 12.26 18.47 34.61
CA ILE A 10 13.55 18.24 33.98
C ILE A 10 14.45 17.54 35.00
N ASN A 11 14.98 16.36 34.67
CA ASN A 11 15.73 15.50 35.58
C ASN A 11 15.02 15.25 36.93
N ASN A 12 13.71 14.97 36.90
CA ASN A 12 12.83 14.82 38.07
C ASN A 12 12.68 16.06 38.96
N VAL A 13 13.22 17.19 38.58
CA VAL A 13 13.05 18.44 39.30
C VAL A 13 11.96 19.28 38.61
N ILE A 14 10.95 19.71 39.38
CA ILE A 14 10.02 20.71 38.87
C ILE A 14 10.84 21.97 38.62
N LEU A 15 10.87 22.47 37.38
CA LEU A 15 11.34 23.83 37.17
C LEU A 15 10.40 24.76 37.95
N ASP A 16 10.89 25.27 39.08
CA ASP A 16 10.17 26.30 39.85
C ASP A 16 10.16 27.57 39.01
N THR A 17 9.03 27.82 38.44
CA THR A 17 8.94 28.41 37.12
C THR A 17 8.30 29.76 37.06
N LYS A 18 8.26 30.50 38.10
CA LYS A 18 7.84 31.90 38.01
C LYS A 18 8.83 32.73 37.18
N GLY A 19 8.78 32.56 35.83
CA GLY A 19 9.55 33.33 34.84
C GLY A 19 10.86 32.69 34.38
N LYS A 20 11.21 31.47 34.81
CA LYS A 20 12.47 30.82 34.43
C LYS A 20 12.34 29.96 33.15
N GLU A 21 11.14 29.49 32.79
CA GLU A 21 10.92 28.66 31.60
C GLU A 21 11.28 29.37 30.30
N SER A 22 10.97 30.65 30.22
CA SER A 22 11.33 31.48 29.08
C SER A 22 12.83 31.55 28.89
N ASN A 23 13.58 31.75 29.99
CA ASN A 23 15.03 31.78 29.97
C ASN A 23 15.63 30.41 29.63
N PHE A 24 15.04 29.34 30.16
CA PHE A 24 15.48 27.98 29.88
C PHE A 24 15.26 27.63 28.40
N LEU A 25 14.10 27.95 27.84
CA LEU A 25 13.83 27.76 26.40
C LEU A 25 14.84 28.54 25.54
N TRP A 26 15.16 29.78 25.89
CA TRP A 26 16.19 30.55 25.17
C TRP A 26 17.56 29.89 25.27
N ALA A 27 17.94 29.37 26.44
CA ALA A 27 19.21 28.62 26.60
C ALA A 27 19.26 27.41 25.69
N LEU A 28 18.16 26.64 25.60
CA LEU A 28 18.04 25.51 24.67
C LEU A 28 18.16 25.95 23.21
N ILE A 29 17.53 27.06 22.82
CA ILE A 29 17.59 27.62 21.46
C ILE A 29 19.05 28.00 21.10
N TYR A 30 19.79 28.66 22.00
CA TYR A 30 21.19 29.00 21.74
C TYR A 30 22.06 27.76 21.65
N SER A 31 21.96 26.86 22.62
CA SER A 31 22.71 25.61 22.64
C SER A 31 22.43 24.75 21.39
N GLY A 32 21.18 24.65 20.98
CA GLY A 32 20.80 23.92 19.78
C GLY A 32 21.34 24.56 18.50
N TYR A 33 21.36 25.90 18.41
CA TYR A 33 21.97 26.57 17.27
C TYR A 33 23.49 26.30 17.20
N GLU A 34 24.20 26.38 18.32
CA GLU A 34 25.64 26.07 18.39
C GLU A 34 25.91 24.60 18.02
N TYR A 35 25.06 23.67 18.48
CA TYR A 35 25.18 22.27 18.14
C TYR A 35 25.03 22.00 16.64
N LEU A 36 24.03 22.63 16.01
CA LEU A 36 23.69 22.40 14.59
C LEU A 36 24.64 23.12 13.63
N PHE A 37 25.13 24.30 13.97
CA PHE A 37 25.89 25.16 13.07
C PHE A 37 27.37 25.34 13.48
N GLY A 38 27.78 24.87 14.63
CA GLY A 38 29.15 24.88 15.18
C GLY A 38 29.33 25.80 16.38
N ILE A 39 30.14 25.34 17.34
CA ILE A 39 30.34 25.93 18.69
C ILE A 39 30.79 27.41 18.68
N LYS A 40 31.36 27.90 17.59
CA LYS A 40 31.79 29.31 17.47
C LYS A 40 30.77 30.21 16.79
N LYS A 41 29.63 29.73 16.39
CA LYS A 41 28.59 30.48 15.66
C LYS A 41 27.53 31.00 16.61
N ASN A 42 27.41 32.30 16.77
CA ASN A 42 26.42 32.96 17.60
C ASN A 42 25.10 33.16 16.80
N LEU A 43 23.97 32.68 17.33
CA LEU A 43 22.66 32.89 16.75
C LEU A 43 22.35 34.36 16.44
N LYS A 44 22.78 35.31 17.31
CA LYS A 44 22.56 36.77 17.12
C LYS A 44 23.21 37.32 15.85
N GLU A 45 24.33 36.73 15.43
CA GLU A 45 25.04 37.12 14.22
C GLU A 45 24.29 36.71 12.97
N ASN A 46 23.53 35.61 13.02
CA ASN A 46 22.66 35.17 11.93
C ASN A 46 21.30 35.87 12.04
N LYS A 47 21.23 37.09 11.51
CA LYS A 47 20.02 37.97 11.58
C LYS A 47 18.74 37.26 11.11
N LYS A 48 18.82 36.35 10.12
CA LYS A 48 17.65 35.64 9.58
C LYS A 48 17.09 34.64 10.61
N TYR A 49 17.95 33.82 11.20
CA TYR A 49 17.56 32.82 12.21
C TYR A 49 17.14 33.53 13.52
N TYR A 50 17.89 34.50 13.98
CA TYR A 50 17.57 35.21 15.21
C TYR A 50 16.22 35.93 15.15
N ARG A 51 15.93 36.66 14.06
CA ARG A 51 14.63 37.36 13.90
C ARG A 51 13.46 36.36 13.88
N ARG A 52 13.64 35.21 13.20
CA ARG A 52 12.64 34.18 13.13
C ARG A 52 12.43 33.52 14.51
N ALA A 53 13.47 33.11 15.21
CA ALA A 53 13.39 32.56 16.56
C ALA A 53 12.74 33.51 17.55
N LYS A 54 13.11 34.81 17.53
CA LYS A 54 12.52 35.82 18.38
C LYS A 54 11.01 35.97 18.14
N ARG A 55 10.60 36.09 16.89
CA ARG A 55 9.16 36.16 16.50
C ARG A 55 8.37 34.96 16.97
N GLU A 56 8.89 33.74 16.75
CA GLU A 56 8.23 32.52 17.21
C GLU A 56 8.14 32.47 18.73
N PHE A 57 9.21 32.79 19.43
CA PHE A 57 9.25 32.82 20.89
C PHE A 57 8.22 33.80 21.47
N GLU A 58 8.14 35.03 20.97
CA GLU A 58 7.16 36.01 21.43
C GLU A 58 5.74 35.53 21.27
N LEU A 59 5.41 34.86 20.15
CA LEU A 59 4.08 34.29 19.93
C LEU A 59 3.80 33.09 20.83
N LEU A 60 4.76 32.18 21.00
CA LEU A 60 4.63 31.04 21.90
C LEU A 60 4.45 31.47 23.37
N GLN A 61 5.16 32.51 23.80
CA GLN A 61 5.04 33.10 25.12
C GLN A 61 3.66 33.74 25.32
N LYS A 62 3.21 34.56 24.34
CA LYS A 62 1.88 35.18 24.35
C LYS A 62 0.75 34.15 24.43
N LYS A 63 0.92 33.00 23.78
CA LYS A 63 -0.07 31.89 23.76
C LYS A 63 0.03 30.96 24.99
N GLY A 64 1.09 31.07 25.79
CA GLY A 64 1.32 30.16 26.92
C GLY A 64 1.77 28.76 26.52
N PHE A 65 2.39 28.58 25.36
CA PHE A 65 2.76 27.26 24.81
C PHE A 65 4.20 26.82 25.15
N ILE A 66 4.95 27.66 25.91
CA ILE A 66 6.33 27.33 26.32
C ILE A 66 6.39 26.05 27.14
N HIS A 67 5.49 25.89 28.13
CA HIS A 67 5.44 24.68 28.97
C HIS A 67 5.21 23.43 28.10
N TYR A 68 4.33 23.50 27.11
CA TYR A 68 4.06 22.39 26.21
C TYR A 68 5.31 21.96 25.44
N LEU A 69 6.04 22.94 24.88
CA LEU A 69 7.29 22.67 24.17
C LEU A 69 8.36 22.06 25.07
N LEU A 70 8.48 22.52 26.31
CA LEU A 70 9.45 21.99 27.26
C LEU A 70 9.11 20.54 27.69
N ILE A 71 7.84 20.21 27.84
CA ILE A 71 7.40 18.84 28.12
C ILE A 71 7.74 17.90 26.94
N VAL A 72 7.50 18.36 25.72
CA VAL A 72 7.85 17.60 24.51
C VAL A 72 9.37 17.44 24.37
N TRP A 73 10.11 18.53 24.59
CA TRP A 73 11.56 18.52 24.55
C TRP A 73 12.15 17.53 25.55
N GLU A 74 11.68 17.53 26.80
CA GLU A 74 12.14 16.59 27.82
C GLU A 74 11.95 15.13 27.40
N LEU A 75 10.77 14.81 26.83
CA LEU A 75 10.49 13.47 26.35
C LEU A 75 11.45 13.02 25.23
N ILE A 76 11.78 13.93 24.33
CA ILE A 76 12.70 13.68 23.22
C ILE A 76 14.14 13.53 23.73
N ASP A 77 14.60 14.42 24.60
CA ASP A 77 15.91 14.37 25.22
C ASP A 77 16.12 13.06 26.02
N TRP A 78 15.09 12.66 26.77
CA TRP A 78 15.10 11.37 27.45
C TRP A 78 15.20 10.18 26.47
N CYS A 79 14.47 10.22 25.37
CA CYS A 79 14.55 9.18 24.34
C CYS A 79 15.94 9.09 23.73
N GLU A 80 16.56 10.22 23.39
CA GLU A 80 17.93 10.25 22.84
C GLU A 80 18.95 9.67 23.84
N LYS A 81 18.87 10.04 25.13
CA LYS A 81 19.73 9.52 26.21
C LYS A 81 19.57 8.02 26.44
N ASN A 82 18.38 7.47 26.16
CA ASN A 82 18.08 6.05 26.30
C ASN A 82 18.16 5.26 24.98
N ASN A 83 18.77 5.81 23.95
CA ASN A 83 18.93 5.20 22.63
C ASN A 83 17.61 4.72 22.03
N ILE A 84 16.55 5.53 22.17
CA ILE A 84 15.25 5.33 21.50
C ILE A 84 15.22 6.23 20.29
N ILE A 85 15.17 5.62 19.09
CA ILE A 85 15.11 6.38 17.83
C ILE A 85 13.72 7.02 17.70
N ILE A 86 13.71 8.30 17.39
CA ILE A 86 12.52 9.09 17.09
C ILE A 86 12.52 9.56 15.64
N GLY A 87 11.34 9.79 15.07
CA GLY A 87 11.20 10.34 13.72
C GLY A 87 11.70 11.79 13.61
N PRO A 88 11.96 12.27 12.38
CA PRO A 88 12.50 13.63 12.14
C PRO A 88 11.47 14.75 12.38
N GLY A 89 10.30 14.43 12.83
CA GLY A 89 9.13 15.28 12.98
C GLY A 89 7.94 14.74 12.20
N ARG A 90 6.77 15.32 12.44
CA ARG A 90 5.56 14.91 11.74
C ARG A 90 4.58 16.10 11.60
N GLY A 91 4.18 16.37 10.39
CA GLY A 91 3.11 17.33 10.10
C GLY A 91 3.54 18.79 10.17
N SER A 92 2.87 19.62 10.99
CA SER A 92 3.07 21.06 10.97
C SER A 92 4.25 21.54 11.82
N VAL A 93 4.76 20.73 12.73
CA VAL A 93 5.86 21.11 13.65
C VAL A 93 7.15 21.44 12.90
N GLY A 94 7.39 20.83 11.73
CA GLY A 94 8.51 21.17 10.84
C GLY A 94 8.53 22.64 10.40
N GLY A 95 7.42 23.38 10.56
CA GLY A 95 7.36 24.84 10.31
C GLY A 95 7.95 25.72 11.42
N SER A 96 8.32 25.15 12.59
CA SER A 96 8.88 25.90 13.72
C SER A 96 10.40 25.82 13.78
N LEU A 97 11.03 26.98 13.73
CA LEU A 97 12.48 27.10 13.93
C LEU A 97 12.88 26.75 15.37
N ILE A 98 12.08 27.14 16.36
CA ILE A 98 12.34 26.77 17.76
C ILE A 98 12.31 25.26 17.92
N ALA A 99 11.30 24.58 17.39
CA ALA A 99 11.20 23.12 17.43
C ALA A 99 12.42 22.44 16.77
N TYR A 100 12.93 23.00 15.66
CA TYR A 100 14.15 22.53 15.01
C TYR A 100 15.39 22.73 15.90
N LEU A 101 15.59 23.95 16.44
CA LEU A 101 16.76 24.27 17.25
C LEU A 101 16.82 23.46 18.55
N ILE A 102 15.68 23.17 19.18
CA ILE A 102 15.66 22.34 20.40
C ILE A 102 15.51 20.83 20.13
N GLY A 103 15.55 20.40 18.86
CA GLY A 103 15.60 18.97 18.48
C GLY A 103 14.26 18.26 18.41
N ILE A 104 13.10 18.96 18.52
CA ILE A 104 11.78 18.36 18.36
C ILE A 104 11.52 17.91 16.90
N THR A 105 12.06 18.64 15.94
CA THR A 105 12.09 18.24 14.53
C THR A 105 13.50 18.33 13.97
N GLN A 106 13.78 17.58 12.90
CA GLN A 106 15.06 17.63 12.18
C GLN A 106 14.95 18.43 10.87
N VAL A 107 13.84 19.10 10.64
CA VAL A 107 13.58 19.89 9.44
C VAL A 107 13.87 21.35 9.72
N ASP A 108 14.85 21.92 9.01
CA ASP A 108 15.14 23.35 9.06
C ASP A 108 14.09 24.17 8.27
N PRO A 109 13.19 24.90 8.93
CA PRO A 109 12.13 25.60 8.24
C PRO A 109 12.64 26.78 7.40
N ILE A 110 13.83 27.30 7.69
CA ILE A 110 14.44 28.39 6.93
C ILE A 110 15.02 27.87 5.62
N LYS A 111 15.70 26.73 5.67
CA LYS A 111 16.26 26.07 4.49
C LYS A 111 15.16 25.68 3.49
N TYR A 112 14.06 25.13 3.98
CA TYR A 112 12.96 24.62 3.14
C TYR A 112 11.81 25.62 2.93
N GLY A 113 11.93 26.87 3.39
CA GLY A 113 10.90 27.89 3.18
C GLY A 113 9.57 27.59 3.85
N LEU A 114 9.59 26.99 5.06
CA LEU A 114 8.39 26.62 5.79
C LEU A 114 7.87 27.75 6.68
N TYR A 115 6.54 27.82 6.83
CA TYR A 115 5.87 28.90 7.56
C TYR A 115 5.44 28.46 8.96
N PHE A 116 5.78 29.31 9.98
CA PHE A 116 5.42 29.07 11.37
C PHE A 116 3.90 29.11 11.59
N GLU A 117 3.20 29.90 10.79
CA GLU A 117 1.75 30.07 10.83
C GLU A 117 0.98 28.77 10.54
N ARG A 118 1.64 27.79 9.87
CA ARG A 118 1.10 26.43 9.73
C ARG A 118 1.07 25.66 11.06
N PHE A 119 2.03 25.92 11.94
CA PHE A 119 2.14 25.29 13.25
C PHE A 119 1.38 26.09 14.29
N VAL A 120 1.73 27.38 14.47
CA VAL A 120 1.05 28.29 15.39
C VAL A 120 0.75 29.61 14.69
N SER A 121 -0.52 30.02 14.68
CA SER A 121 -0.97 31.33 14.19
C SER A 121 -1.49 32.20 15.32
N GLU A 122 -1.58 33.52 15.10
CA GLU A 122 -2.11 34.45 16.11
C GLU A 122 -3.56 34.16 16.49
N ASP A 123 -4.36 33.65 15.53
CA ASP A 123 -5.79 33.36 15.73
C ASP A 123 -6.03 31.96 16.39
N ARG A 124 -4.99 31.14 16.48
CA ARG A 124 -5.13 29.79 17.05
C ARG A 124 -5.29 29.84 18.56
N VAL A 125 -6.36 29.23 19.06
CA VAL A 125 -6.66 29.15 20.49
C VAL A 125 -6.18 27.81 21.09
N ASP A 126 -6.28 26.73 20.32
CA ASP A 126 -5.95 25.38 20.77
C ASP A 126 -4.45 25.11 20.72
N LEU A 127 -3.98 24.19 21.56
CA LEU A 127 -2.60 23.69 21.52
C LEU A 127 -2.28 23.17 20.10
N PRO A 128 -1.05 23.44 19.62
CA PRO A 128 -0.61 22.82 18.38
C PRO A 128 -0.37 21.34 18.58
N ASP A 129 -0.74 20.54 17.59
CA ASP A 129 -0.40 19.11 17.59
C ASP A 129 1.09 18.94 17.26
N ILE A 130 1.82 18.31 18.18
CA ILE A 130 3.16 17.80 17.95
C ILE A 130 3.09 16.27 17.95
N ASP A 131 2.95 15.72 16.76
CA ASP A 131 2.97 14.29 16.56
C ASP A 131 4.43 13.81 16.53
N ILE A 132 4.72 12.72 17.24
CA ILE A 132 6.06 12.14 17.28
C ILE A 132 5.98 10.66 16.95
N ASP A 133 6.79 10.25 15.98
CA ASP A 133 6.96 8.85 15.66
C ASP A 133 8.06 8.23 16.56
N PHE A 134 7.72 7.14 17.24
CA PHE A 134 8.62 6.39 18.11
C PHE A 134 8.88 5.00 17.57
N ASP A 135 10.03 4.45 17.92
CA ASP A 135 10.35 3.04 17.71
C ASP A 135 9.23 2.17 18.29
N ARG A 136 8.63 1.35 17.44
CA ARG A 136 7.49 0.48 17.79
C ARG A 136 7.82 -0.45 18.95
N GLU A 137 9.00 -1.03 18.95
CA GLU A 137 9.43 -1.99 19.96
C GLU A 137 9.74 -1.34 21.31
N LYS A 138 10.09 -0.05 21.32
CA LYS A 138 10.47 0.70 22.52
C LYS A 138 9.45 1.72 23.02
N ARG A 139 8.35 1.94 22.29
CA ARG A 139 7.30 2.91 22.66
C ARG A 139 6.73 2.72 24.06
N TYR A 140 6.68 1.49 24.55
CA TYR A 140 6.21 1.20 25.91
C TYR A 140 7.11 1.81 26.99
N LEU A 141 8.41 1.93 26.73
CA LEU A 141 9.36 2.59 27.64
C LEU A 141 9.08 4.09 27.75
N VAL A 142 8.66 4.72 26.63
CA VAL A 142 8.28 6.14 26.60
C VAL A 142 7.04 6.39 27.45
N VAL A 143 6.05 5.50 27.38
CA VAL A 143 4.84 5.58 28.22
C VAL A 143 5.22 5.41 29.71
N LYS A 144 6.07 4.43 30.01
CA LYS A 144 6.54 4.18 31.36
C LYS A 144 7.32 5.38 31.93
N HIS A 145 8.17 6.03 31.14
CA HIS A 145 8.84 7.26 31.55
C HIS A 145 7.84 8.38 31.91
N LEU A 146 6.80 8.57 31.12
CA LEU A 146 5.75 9.55 31.46
C LEU A 146 5.03 9.20 32.77
N GLU A 147 4.76 7.91 33.01
CA GLU A 147 4.17 7.42 34.27
C GLU A 147 5.10 7.65 35.47
N GLU A 148 6.41 7.40 35.32
CA GLU A 148 7.44 7.66 36.34
C GLU A 148 7.61 9.16 36.60
N LEU A 149 7.55 9.97 35.53
CA LEU A 149 7.77 11.42 35.63
C LEU A 149 6.57 12.14 36.25
N TYR A 150 5.36 11.83 35.82
CA TYR A 150 4.12 12.56 36.23
C TYR A 150 3.27 11.80 37.26
N GLY A 151 3.53 10.52 37.48
CA GLY A 151 2.75 9.63 38.33
C GLY A 151 1.70 8.82 37.56
N GLU A 152 1.53 7.55 37.91
CA GLU A 152 0.60 6.61 37.25
C GLU A 152 -0.86 7.11 37.23
N ASP A 153 -1.30 7.82 38.29
CA ASP A 153 -2.64 8.39 38.35
C ASP A 153 -2.88 9.59 37.43
N ASN A 154 -1.79 10.16 36.89
CA ASN A 154 -1.81 11.35 36.04
C ASN A 154 -1.63 11.01 34.56
N VAL A 155 -1.31 9.76 34.23
CA VAL A 155 -1.04 9.29 32.86
C VAL A 155 -1.99 8.14 32.53
N CYS A 156 -2.69 8.24 31.43
CA CYS A 156 -3.51 7.13 30.94
C CYS A 156 -3.66 7.16 29.41
N ALA A 157 -4.01 6.01 28.83
CA ALA A 157 -4.35 5.92 27.42
C ALA A 157 -5.78 6.41 27.16
N VAL A 158 -6.02 6.88 25.94
CA VAL A 158 -7.36 7.33 25.51
C VAL A 158 -8.17 6.15 24.98
N SER A 159 -9.47 6.16 25.25
CA SER A 159 -10.40 5.18 24.68
C SER A 159 -10.77 5.51 23.24
N SER A 160 -11.00 4.47 22.45
CA SER A 160 -11.57 4.57 21.11
C SER A 160 -12.91 3.84 21.09
N PHE A 161 -13.98 4.53 20.74
CA PHE A 161 -15.32 3.98 20.67
C PHE A 161 -15.67 3.65 19.23
N ASN A 162 -15.72 2.36 18.92
CA ASN A 162 -16.12 1.89 17.59
C ASN A 162 -17.64 1.91 17.49
N ARG A 163 -18.16 2.73 16.59
CA ARG A 163 -19.58 2.83 16.31
C ARG A 163 -20.02 1.83 15.25
N MET A 164 -21.23 1.36 15.36
CA MET A 164 -21.88 0.52 14.36
C MET A 164 -22.14 1.36 13.10
N LYS A 165 -21.37 1.15 12.05
CA LYS A 165 -21.57 1.84 10.78
C LYS A 165 -22.62 1.15 9.93
N SER A 166 -23.20 1.83 8.96
CA SER A 166 -24.29 1.43 8.08
C SER A 166 -24.19 -0.03 7.58
N ARG A 167 -23.07 -0.40 6.97
CA ARG A 167 -22.83 -1.76 6.48
C ARG A 167 -22.79 -2.81 7.58
N ALA A 168 -22.20 -2.46 8.71
CA ALA A 168 -22.13 -3.36 9.87
C ALA A 168 -23.50 -3.51 10.53
N ALA A 169 -24.27 -2.43 10.65
CA ALA A 169 -25.60 -2.45 11.25
C ALA A 169 -26.52 -3.42 10.51
N ILE A 170 -26.69 -3.24 9.19
CA ILE A 170 -27.58 -4.13 8.43
C ILE A 170 -27.02 -5.55 8.32
N GLY A 171 -25.70 -5.71 8.19
CA GLY A 171 -25.08 -7.03 8.05
C GLY A 171 -25.15 -7.87 9.33
N GLU A 172 -24.92 -7.29 10.51
CA GLU A 172 -24.93 -8.04 11.77
C GLU A 172 -26.35 -8.31 12.26
N VAL A 173 -27.25 -7.31 12.16
CA VAL A 173 -28.66 -7.52 12.49
C VAL A 173 -29.29 -8.55 11.55
N GLY A 174 -29.05 -8.44 10.25
CA GLY A 174 -29.55 -9.40 9.29
C GLY A 174 -29.09 -10.83 9.54
N LYS A 175 -27.82 -11.04 9.90
CA LYS A 175 -27.29 -12.37 10.26
C LYS A 175 -27.97 -12.95 11.51
N VAL A 176 -28.19 -12.13 12.53
CA VAL A 176 -28.87 -12.57 13.75
C VAL A 176 -30.30 -13.04 13.48
N PHE A 177 -31.00 -12.38 12.55
CA PHE A 177 -32.35 -12.71 12.17
C PHE A 177 -32.46 -13.66 10.94
N GLY A 178 -31.36 -14.27 10.51
CA GLY A 178 -31.36 -15.30 9.47
C GLY A 178 -31.56 -14.80 8.05
N VAL A 179 -31.33 -13.52 7.77
CA VAL A 179 -31.34 -13.00 6.40
C VAL A 179 -30.19 -13.66 5.61
N PRO A 180 -30.43 -14.16 4.41
CA PRO A 180 -29.39 -14.80 3.60
C PRO A 180 -28.17 -13.90 3.38
N ASP A 181 -26.98 -14.46 3.58
CA ASP A 181 -25.69 -13.71 3.54
C ASP A 181 -25.46 -13.05 2.15
N TYR A 182 -25.96 -13.65 1.08
CA TYR A 182 -25.84 -13.09 -0.26
C TYR A 182 -26.67 -11.80 -0.45
N GLU A 183 -27.89 -11.72 0.14
CA GLU A 183 -28.73 -10.51 0.12
C GLU A 183 -28.06 -9.37 0.90
N LEU A 184 -27.56 -9.69 2.12
CA LEU A 184 -26.86 -8.71 2.95
C LEU A 184 -25.58 -8.18 2.28
N LYS A 185 -24.81 -9.05 1.62
CA LYS A 185 -23.59 -8.67 0.92
C LYS A 185 -23.88 -7.86 -0.35
N ALA A 186 -24.91 -8.22 -1.11
CA ALA A 186 -25.33 -7.47 -2.28
C ALA A 186 -25.69 -6.04 -1.89
N PHE A 187 -26.62 -5.88 -0.95
CA PHE A 187 -27.05 -4.58 -0.48
C PHE A 187 -25.93 -3.76 0.20
N SER A 188 -25.09 -4.39 1.04
CA SER A 188 -24.02 -3.70 1.75
C SER A 188 -23.02 -3.01 0.81
N LYS A 189 -22.80 -3.55 -0.41
CA LYS A 189 -21.91 -2.95 -1.39
C LYS A 189 -22.42 -1.62 -1.94
N LEU A 190 -23.75 -1.46 -1.98
CA LEU A 190 -24.44 -0.26 -2.51
C LEU A 190 -24.43 0.91 -1.52
N ILE A 191 -24.12 0.68 -0.25
CA ILE A 191 -24.10 1.73 0.78
C ILE A 191 -22.85 2.60 0.59
N ASP A 192 -23.01 3.87 0.24
CA ASP A 192 -21.91 4.85 0.27
C ASP A 192 -21.72 5.38 1.69
N TYR A 193 -20.66 4.92 2.37
CA TYR A 193 -20.33 5.30 3.75
C TYR A 193 -19.92 6.77 3.91
N LYS A 194 -19.80 7.54 2.83
CA LYS A 194 -19.48 8.98 2.87
C LYS A 194 -20.72 9.86 3.01
N GLU A 195 -21.91 9.33 2.78
CA GLU A 195 -23.14 10.04 2.91
C GLU A 195 -23.60 10.10 4.38
N GLU A 196 -24.24 11.19 4.74
CA GLU A 196 -24.99 11.34 5.97
C GLU A 196 -26.25 10.46 5.87
N ASP A 197 -26.59 9.68 6.89
CA ASP A 197 -27.68 8.69 6.86
C ASP A 197 -27.55 7.62 5.74
N ALA A 198 -26.32 7.18 5.46
CA ALA A 198 -25.98 6.29 4.35
C ALA A 198 -26.83 5.00 4.27
N LEU A 199 -27.20 4.40 5.41
CA LEU A 199 -28.06 3.21 5.43
C LEU A 199 -29.47 3.55 4.95
N LYS A 200 -30.06 4.63 5.46
CA LYS A 200 -31.40 5.08 5.07
C LYS A 200 -31.45 5.45 3.60
N THR A 201 -30.50 6.26 3.13
CA THR A 201 -30.40 6.65 1.73
C THR A 201 -30.31 5.44 0.82
N ALA A 202 -29.44 4.46 1.14
CA ALA A 202 -29.33 3.26 0.34
C ALA A 202 -30.59 2.39 0.34
N LEU A 203 -31.26 2.28 1.49
CA LEU A 203 -32.54 1.58 1.61
C LEU A 203 -33.66 2.23 0.78
N ASP A 204 -33.64 3.56 0.63
CA ASP A 204 -34.64 4.31 -0.14
C ASP A 204 -34.34 4.35 -1.64
N THR A 205 -33.05 4.27 -2.02
CA THR A 205 -32.60 4.47 -3.40
C THR A 205 -32.56 3.18 -4.22
N TYR A 206 -32.13 2.06 -3.61
CA TYR A 206 -31.82 0.85 -4.37
C TYR A 206 -32.94 -0.21 -4.27
N PRO A 207 -33.23 -0.96 -5.35
CA PRO A 207 -34.21 -2.06 -5.33
C PRO A 207 -33.93 -3.13 -4.28
N GLU A 208 -32.66 -3.45 -4.01
CA GLU A 208 -32.24 -4.38 -2.98
C GLU A 208 -32.57 -3.86 -1.58
N GLY A 209 -32.52 -2.55 -1.38
CA GLY A 209 -32.92 -1.89 -0.15
C GLY A 209 -34.44 -1.98 0.06
N GLN A 210 -35.21 -1.76 -1.00
CA GLN A 210 -36.66 -1.91 -0.94
C GLN A 210 -37.06 -3.37 -0.67
N ALA A 211 -36.42 -4.33 -1.33
CA ALA A 211 -36.66 -5.76 -1.07
C ALA A 211 -36.35 -6.15 0.39
N LEU A 212 -35.32 -5.58 1.00
CA LEU A 212 -35.04 -5.79 2.44
C LEU A 212 -36.10 -5.17 3.34
N LYS A 213 -36.67 -4.00 2.99
CA LYS A 213 -37.77 -3.38 3.74
C LYS A 213 -39.03 -4.24 3.69
N ASP A 214 -39.35 -4.78 2.51
CA ASP A 214 -40.56 -5.55 2.29
C ASP A 214 -40.46 -6.94 2.92
N ASN A 215 -39.33 -7.64 2.74
CA ASN A 215 -39.16 -9.01 3.24
C ASN A 215 -38.74 -9.06 4.73
N TYR A 216 -38.00 -8.04 5.21
CA TYR A 216 -37.42 -8.04 6.56
C TYR A 216 -37.59 -6.70 7.27
N PRO A 217 -38.81 -6.15 7.42
CA PRO A 217 -39.04 -4.80 7.95
C PRO A 217 -38.51 -4.62 9.37
N PHE A 218 -38.57 -5.66 10.21
CA PHE A 218 -38.01 -5.63 11.55
C PHE A 218 -36.47 -5.50 11.55
N VAL A 219 -35.79 -6.23 10.67
CA VAL A 219 -34.32 -6.17 10.50
C VAL A 219 -33.89 -4.76 10.13
N VAL A 220 -34.56 -4.17 9.13
CA VAL A 220 -34.28 -2.79 8.69
C VAL A 220 -34.48 -1.79 9.83
N LYS A 221 -35.63 -1.88 10.53
CA LYS A 221 -35.94 -0.99 11.67
C LYS A 221 -34.88 -1.11 12.78
N ALA A 222 -34.48 -2.34 13.12
CA ALA A 222 -33.46 -2.59 14.14
C ALA A 222 -32.09 -2.08 13.70
N ALA A 223 -31.70 -2.30 12.44
CA ALA A 223 -30.43 -1.82 11.89
C ALA A 223 -30.33 -0.28 11.90
N LEU A 224 -31.38 0.43 11.48
CA LEU A 224 -31.44 1.89 11.53
C LEU A 224 -31.33 2.43 12.97
N ARG A 225 -31.87 1.73 13.98
CA ARG A 225 -31.75 2.13 15.41
C ARG A 225 -30.36 1.85 15.97
N LEU A 226 -29.67 0.83 15.48
CA LEU A 226 -28.32 0.46 15.92
C LEU A 226 -27.22 1.22 15.19
N GLU A 227 -27.51 1.76 14.01
CA GLU A 227 -26.57 2.62 13.30
C GLU A 227 -26.14 3.80 14.19
N GLY A 228 -24.82 4.07 14.21
CA GLY A 228 -24.24 5.12 15.04
C GLY A 228 -24.06 4.77 16.53
N GLN A 229 -24.68 3.70 17.04
CA GLN A 229 -24.49 3.28 18.44
C GLN A 229 -23.08 2.71 18.67
N ILE A 230 -22.60 2.84 19.92
CA ILE A 230 -21.29 2.28 20.30
C ILE A 230 -21.39 0.75 20.32
N ARG A 231 -20.62 0.10 19.45
CA ARG A 231 -20.55 -1.36 19.38
C ARG A 231 -19.58 -1.93 20.42
N ASN A 232 -18.39 -1.35 20.48
CA ASN A 232 -17.36 -1.71 21.45
C ASN A 232 -16.41 -0.53 21.69
N TYR A 233 -15.60 -0.65 22.72
CA TYR A 233 -14.51 0.27 22.97
C TYR A 233 -13.15 -0.45 22.96
N GLY A 234 -12.11 0.28 22.63
CA GLY A 234 -10.74 -0.17 22.61
C GLY A 234 -9.78 0.89 23.11
N LYS A 235 -8.50 0.55 23.13
CA LYS A 235 -7.43 1.51 23.36
C LYS A 235 -7.15 2.26 22.05
N HIS A 236 -7.10 3.59 22.09
CA HIS A 236 -6.61 4.40 20.98
C HIS A 236 -5.13 4.03 20.69
N ALA A 237 -4.78 3.91 19.42
CA ALA A 237 -3.48 3.37 19.03
C ALA A 237 -2.29 4.22 19.54
N ALA A 238 -2.45 5.55 19.56
CA ALA A 238 -1.36 6.50 19.81
C ALA A 238 -1.56 7.37 21.06
N ALA A 239 -2.79 7.82 21.32
CA ALA A 239 -3.07 8.89 22.27
C ALA A 239 -2.85 8.50 23.74
N ILE A 240 -2.04 9.30 24.42
CA ILE A 240 -1.79 9.25 25.88
C ILE A 240 -2.16 10.61 26.44
N VAL A 241 -2.86 10.62 27.57
CA VAL A 241 -3.17 11.83 28.34
C VAL A 241 -2.16 11.98 29.48
N VAL A 242 -1.66 13.19 29.65
CA VAL A 242 -0.87 13.59 30.82
C VAL A 242 -1.58 14.75 31.50
N SER A 243 -1.82 14.62 32.81
CA SER A 243 -2.60 15.60 33.59
C SER A 243 -1.79 16.15 34.76
N LYS A 244 -2.00 17.43 35.06
CA LYS A 244 -1.43 18.07 36.28
C LYS A 244 -1.93 17.46 37.58
N ARG A 245 -3.11 16.85 37.58
CA ARG A 245 -3.79 16.26 38.77
C ARG A 245 -4.26 14.85 38.41
N PRO A 246 -4.39 13.97 39.42
CA PRO A 246 -4.93 12.65 39.19
C PRO A 246 -6.22 12.68 38.37
N ILE A 247 -6.25 11.90 37.29
CA ILE A 247 -7.29 11.95 36.24
C ILE A 247 -8.66 11.60 36.84
N ALA A 248 -8.73 10.59 37.70
CA ALA A 248 -9.98 10.14 38.33
C ALA A 248 -10.39 10.94 39.58
N LYS A 249 -9.53 11.80 40.11
CA LYS A 249 -9.78 12.52 41.36
C LYS A 249 -10.94 13.52 41.21
N GLY A 250 -11.88 13.43 42.12
CA GLY A 250 -13.06 14.32 42.17
C GLY A 250 -14.14 13.95 41.15
N GLY A 251 -14.23 12.70 40.71
CA GLY A 251 -15.31 12.21 39.83
C GLY A 251 -15.36 12.80 38.43
N ARG A 252 -14.25 13.40 37.97
CA ARG A 252 -14.20 14.10 36.68
C ARG A 252 -14.32 13.19 35.50
N CYS A 253 -13.76 11.98 35.58
CA CYS A 253 -13.94 10.94 34.60
C CYS A 253 -13.78 9.56 35.24
N ASN A 254 -14.31 8.54 34.59
CA ASN A 254 -14.10 7.16 34.98
C ASN A 254 -12.89 6.61 34.24
N LEU A 255 -12.16 5.72 34.94
CA LEU A 255 -11.04 4.95 34.33
C LEU A 255 -11.51 3.53 34.07
N ILE A 256 -11.09 2.98 32.94
CA ILE A 256 -11.36 1.60 32.55
C ILE A 256 -10.02 0.86 32.52
N ARG A 257 -9.94 -0.30 33.15
CA ARG A 257 -8.76 -1.16 33.07
C ARG A 257 -8.99 -2.27 32.06
N ARG A 258 -8.11 -2.33 31.04
CA ARG A 258 -8.14 -3.35 29.99
C ARG A 258 -6.71 -3.84 29.69
N ASN A 259 -6.51 -5.17 29.78
CA ASN A 259 -5.22 -5.80 29.48
C ASN A 259 -4.02 -5.09 30.15
N LYS A 260 -4.09 -4.87 31.47
CA LYS A 260 -3.09 -4.16 32.28
C LYS A 260 -2.87 -2.68 31.89
N THR A 261 -3.67 -2.10 30.99
CA THR A 261 -3.59 -0.68 30.62
C THR A 261 -4.77 0.08 31.20
N THR A 262 -4.53 1.23 31.80
CA THR A 262 -5.55 2.16 32.27
C THR A 262 -5.97 3.08 31.12
N LEU A 263 -7.27 3.17 30.89
CA LEU A 263 -7.88 3.98 29.85
C LEU A 263 -8.78 5.03 30.47
N ILE A 264 -8.74 6.25 29.95
CA ILE A 264 -9.76 7.26 30.27
C ILE A 264 -11.07 6.90 29.52
N ASN A 265 -12.22 6.95 30.17
CA ASN A 265 -13.54 6.65 29.58
C ASN A 265 -14.05 7.78 28.68
N TRP A 266 -13.18 8.43 27.95
CA TRP A 266 -13.50 9.47 26.98
C TRP A 266 -12.80 9.16 25.65
N GLY A 267 -13.41 9.57 24.54
CA GLY A 267 -12.79 9.58 23.24
C GLY A 267 -11.78 10.73 23.08
N LYS A 268 -11.13 10.78 21.93
CA LYS A 268 -10.13 11.83 21.61
C LYS A 268 -10.74 13.24 21.75
N GLU A 269 -11.88 13.46 21.12
CA GLU A 269 -12.57 14.75 21.07
C GLU A 269 -13.04 15.21 22.44
N ASP A 270 -13.62 14.30 23.25
CA ASP A 270 -14.07 14.58 24.61
C ASP A 270 -12.88 14.94 25.51
N THR A 271 -11.75 14.25 25.34
CA THR A 271 -10.52 14.48 26.10
C THR A 271 -9.97 15.89 25.86
N GLU A 272 -9.92 16.29 24.59
CA GLU A 272 -9.51 17.65 24.17
C GLU A 272 -10.51 18.71 24.65
N PHE A 273 -11.81 18.45 24.52
CA PHE A 273 -12.88 19.34 25.01
C PHE A 273 -12.79 19.60 26.51
N MET A 274 -12.41 18.58 27.29
CA MET A 274 -12.22 18.70 28.73
C MET A 274 -10.93 19.41 29.15
N GLY A 275 -10.10 19.79 28.17
CA GLY A 275 -8.87 20.54 28.37
C GLY A 275 -7.73 19.72 28.98
N LEU A 276 -7.70 18.42 28.69
CA LEU A 276 -6.58 17.56 29.04
C LEU A 276 -5.52 17.61 27.93
N MET A 277 -4.26 17.61 28.33
CA MET A 277 -3.17 17.54 27.39
C MET A 277 -3.04 16.12 26.85
N LYS A 278 -3.06 16.00 25.54
CA LYS A 278 -2.92 14.74 24.80
C LYS A 278 -1.58 14.72 24.04
N PHE A 279 -0.89 13.60 24.11
CA PHE A 279 0.23 13.28 23.26
C PHE A 279 -0.16 12.17 22.29
N ASP A 280 0.10 12.36 21.00
CA ASP A 280 0.01 11.29 20.03
C ASP A 280 1.38 10.62 19.85
N LEU A 281 1.66 9.60 20.72
CA LEU A 281 2.86 8.76 20.63
C LEU A 281 2.65 7.72 19.54
N LEU A 282 3.01 8.07 18.32
CA LEU A 282 2.82 7.19 17.16
C LEU A 282 3.90 6.11 17.13
N SER A 283 3.54 4.93 16.65
CA SER A 283 4.48 3.82 16.47
C SER A 283 4.81 3.65 15.00
N LEU A 284 6.08 3.72 14.66
CA LEU A 284 6.55 3.50 13.30
C LEU A 284 7.56 2.35 13.28
N SER A 285 7.21 1.23 12.62
CA SER A 285 8.09 0.05 12.51
C SER A 285 9.41 0.37 11.80
N LEU A 286 9.43 1.38 10.93
CA LEU A 286 10.63 1.86 10.29
C LEU A 286 11.74 2.27 11.31
N LEU A 287 11.34 2.87 12.42
CA LEU A 287 12.32 3.26 13.45
C LEU A 287 12.92 2.05 14.16
N SER A 288 12.16 0.96 14.29
CA SER A 288 12.71 -0.33 14.73
C SER A 288 13.69 -0.92 13.72
N ILE A 289 13.41 -0.76 12.40
CA ILE A 289 14.33 -1.15 11.33
C ILE A 289 15.64 -0.34 11.43
N TYR A 290 15.55 0.98 11.67
CA TYR A 290 16.72 1.82 11.86
C TYR A 290 17.54 1.43 13.10
N ASP A 291 16.89 1.17 14.23
CA ASP A 291 17.56 0.71 15.46
C ASP A 291 18.27 -0.63 15.25
N GLY A 292 17.59 -1.58 14.60
CA GLY A 292 18.19 -2.87 14.25
C GLY A 292 19.35 -2.74 13.28
N THR A 293 19.20 -1.94 12.23
CA THR A 293 20.27 -1.68 11.26
C THR A 293 21.48 -1.00 11.91
N LYS A 294 21.24 0.06 12.70
CA LYS A 294 22.30 0.79 13.41
C LYS A 294 23.09 -0.11 14.36
N LYS A 295 22.40 -0.98 15.10
CA LYS A 295 23.06 -1.96 15.99
C LYS A 295 23.90 -2.96 15.21
N ALA A 296 23.35 -3.53 14.14
CA ALA A 296 24.08 -4.48 13.32
C ALA A 296 25.30 -3.84 12.64
N ILE A 297 25.21 -2.60 12.17
CA ILE A 297 26.36 -1.85 11.63
C ILE A 297 27.43 -1.64 12.71
N LYS A 298 27.02 -1.28 13.93
CA LYS A 298 27.96 -1.09 15.04
C LYS A 298 28.64 -2.39 15.42
N GLU A 299 27.92 -3.51 15.44
CA GLU A 299 28.45 -4.85 15.74
C GLU A 299 29.37 -5.36 14.64
N ASN A 300 28.99 -5.23 13.37
CA ASN A 300 29.73 -5.78 12.24
C ASN A 300 30.90 -4.90 11.77
N HIS A 301 30.74 -3.56 11.86
CA HIS A 301 31.70 -2.60 11.27
C HIS A 301 32.32 -1.64 12.29
N GLY A 302 31.86 -1.64 13.55
CA GLY A 302 32.32 -0.70 14.58
C GLY A 302 31.88 0.76 14.38
N ILE A 303 30.95 1.01 13.43
CA ILE A 303 30.50 2.35 13.04
C ILE A 303 29.20 2.69 13.77
N ASP A 304 29.14 3.84 14.44
CA ASP A 304 27.91 4.36 15.04
C ASP A 304 27.26 5.40 14.12
N ILE A 305 26.20 5.04 13.45
CA ILE A 305 25.49 5.91 12.51
C ILE A 305 24.72 7.00 13.27
N ASP A 306 24.97 8.24 12.89
CA ASP A 306 24.15 9.40 13.28
C ASP A 306 23.32 9.89 12.08
N PHE A 307 22.00 9.64 12.13
CA PHE A 307 21.08 10.02 11.06
C PHE A 307 21.05 11.51 10.76
N LYS A 308 21.33 12.35 11.78
CA LYS A 308 21.37 13.82 11.65
C LYS A 308 22.54 14.30 10.78
N LYS A 309 23.58 13.48 10.62
CA LYS A 309 24.79 13.78 9.87
C LYS A 309 24.84 13.16 8.47
N ILE A 310 23.84 12.41 8.08
CA ILE A 310 23.78 11.82 6.73
C ILE A 310 23.63 12.95 5.70
N PRO A 311 24.55 13.09 4.72
CA PRO A 311 24.45 14.11 3.68
C PRO A 311 23.28 13.79 2.74
N LEU A 312 22.46 14.82 2.43
CA LEU A 312 21.23 14.64 1.61
C LEU A 312 21.48 14.83 0.10
N ASP A 313 22.72 15.07 -0.29
CA ASP A 313 23.18 15.34 -1.65
C ASP A 313 24.10 14.24 -2.22
N ASP A 314 24.15 13.09 -1.56
CA ASP A 314 24.94 11.96 -2.04
C ASP A 314 24.43 11.44 -3.40
N LYS A 315 25.25 11.69 -4.43
CA LYS A 315 24.91 11.31 -5.82
C LYS A 315 24.73 9.81 -6.02
N LYS A 316 25.39 8.97 -5.24
CA LYS A 316 25.25 7.50 -5.33
C LYS A 316 23.89 7.08 -4.78
N VAL A 317 23.45 7.67 -3.66
CA VAL A 317 22.12 7.41 -3.08
C VAL A 317 21.03 7.88 -4.03
N LEU A 318 21.12 9.11 -4.56
CA LEU A 318 20.15 9.63 -5.53
C LEU A 318 20.10 8.79 -6.81
N LYS A 319 21.25 8.34 -7.28
CA LYS A 319 21.31 7.43 -8.44
C LYS A 319 20.66 6.07 -8.14
N ASN A 320 20.95 5.48 -6.97
CA ASN A 320 20.36 4.20 -6.58
C ASN A 320 18.83 4.27 -6.48
N ILE A 321 18.29 5.37 -5.94
CA ILE A 321 16.84 5.65 -5.94
C ILE A 321 16.30 5.73 -7.37
N SER A 322 17.01 6.46 -8.25
CA SER A 322 16.65 6.65 -9.66
C SER A 322 16.70 5.35 -10.47
N ASP A 323 17.64 4.45 -10.16
CA ASP A 323 17.76 3.14 -10.80
C ASP A 323 16.63 2.16 -10.38
N GLY A 324 15.78 2.55 -9.43
CA GLY A 324 14.63 1.75 -8.96
C GLY A 324 14.95 0.69 -7.92
N ASN A 325 16.13 0.73 -7.31
CA ASN A 325 16.56 -0.22 -6.26
C ASN A 325 15.92 0.10 -4.90
N ASN A 326 14.58 0.21 -4.88
CA ASN A 326 13.82 0.80 -3.76
C ASN A 326 13.02 -0.21 -2.93
N VAL A 327 13.24 -1.52 -3.07
CA VAL A 327 12.58 -2.54 -2.23
C VAL A 327 12.93 -2.29 -0.76
N GLY A 328 11.92 -2.26 0.11
CA GLY A 328 12.09 -1.98 1.54
C GLY A 328 12.34 -0.50 1.90
N VAL A 329 12.54 0.38 0.92
CA VAL A 329 12.73 1.82 1.16
C VAL A 329 11.38 2.47 1.46
N PHE A 330 11.29 3.16 2.61
CA PHE A 330 10.06 3.78 3.08
C PHE A 330 9.51 4.79 2.07
N GLN A 331 8.21 4.79 1.83
CA GLN A 331 7.47 5.61 0.85
C GLN A 331 7.95 5.46 -0.61
N ILE A 332 9.25 5.47 -0.84
CA ILE A 332 9.86 5.41 -2.18
C ILE A 332 9.69 4.01 -2.80
N GLY A 333 9.76 2.94 -1.99
CA GLY A 333 9.66 1.55 -2.43
C GLY A 333 8.23 1.08 -2.74
N THR A 334 7.22 1.96 -2.73
CA THR A 334 5.89 1.61 -3.23
C THR A 334 5.91 1.58 -4.76
N TRP A 335 5.10 0.70 -5.36
CA TRP A 335 5.02 0.63 -6.81
C TRP A 335 4.73 2.00 -7.46
N ALA A 336 3.77 2.74 -6.92
CA ALA A 336 3.35 4.03 -7.47
C ALA A 336 4.46 5.09 -7.39
N THR A 337 5.15 5.23 -6.24
CA THR A 337 6.24 6.20 -6.10
C THR A 337 7.43 5.83 -6.99
N ASN A 338 7.76 4.54 -7.03
CA ASN A 338 8.86 4.06 -7.86
C ASN A 338 8.58 4.27 -9.37
N SER A 339 7.34 4.01 -9.82
CA SER A 339 6.89 4.30 -11.18
C SER A 339 7.02 5.79 -11.51
N LEU A 340 6.51 6.65 -10.62
CA LEU A 340 6.60 8.10 -10.79
C LEU A 340 8.06 8.58 -10.90
N ILE A 341 8.97 8.07 -10.05
CA ILE A 341 10.40 8.42 -10.12
C ILE A 341 10.99 7.99 -11.48
N GLN A 342 10.60 6.84 -12.02
CA GLN A 342 11.04 6.41 -13.35
C GLN A 342 10.51 7.33 -14.46
N GLU A 343 9.26 7.74 -14.38
CA GLU A 343 8.62 8.68 -15.31
C GLU A 343 9.25 10.09 -15.22
N MET A 344 9.70 10.50 -14.03
CA MET A 344 10.48 11.72 -13.81
C MET A 344 11.92 11.65 -14.34
N HIS A 345 12.37 10.53 -14.94
CA HIS A 345 13.76 10.24 -15.30
C HIS A 345 14.74 10.31 -14.12
N GLY A 346 14.28 9.84 -12.96
CA GLY A 346 15.05 9.81 -11.71
C GLY A 346 14.92 11.06 -10.85
N VAL A 347 15.60 11.06 -9.71
CA VAL A 347 15.70 12.19 -8.77
C VAL A 347 17.05 12.90 -8.93
N ARG A 348 17.06 14.22 -9.00
CA ARG A 348 18.27 15.05 -9.13
C ARG A 348 18.80 15.51 -7.79
N CYS A 349 17.88 15.70 -6.85
CA CYS A 349 18.17 16.19 -5.51
C CYS A 349 17.13 15.64 -4.49
N PHE A 350 17.35 15.94 -3.23
CA PHE A 350 16.46 15.54 -2.15
C PHE A 350 15.02 16.09 -2.30
N ASP A 351 14.87 17.31 -2.82
CA ASP A 351 13.56 17.95 -2.98
C ASP A 351 12.69 17.21 -4.01
N ASP A 352 13.29 16.58 -5.01
CA ASP A 352 12.57 15.73 -5.96
C ASP A 352 11.91 14.53 -5.28
N ILE A 353 12.52 13.96 -4.24
CA ILE A 353 11.95 12.87 -3.45
C ILE A 353 10.72 13.37 -2.69
N ALA A 354 10.84 14.56 -2.07
CA ALA A 354 9.72 15.18 -1.38
C ALA A 354 8.57 15.50 -2.34
N ALA A 355 8.86 16.01 -3.54
CA ALA A 355 7.85 16.26 -4.56
C ALA A 355 7.16 14.95 -5.03
N ALA A 356 7.92 13.88 -5.28
CA ALA A 356 7.38 12.58 -5.68
C ALA A 356 6.40 12.02 -4.63
N ILE A 357 6.74 12.11 -3.32
CA ILE A 357 5.85 11.70 -2.23
C ILE A 357 4.57 12.53 -2.20
N ALA A 358 4.63 13.81 -2.51
CA ALA A 358 3.46 14.69 -2.54
C ALA A 358 2.54 14.40 -3.75
N LEU A 359 3.12 14.07 -4.90
CA LEU A 359 2.43 13.88 -6.17
C LEU A 359 1.80 12.49 -6.34
N VAL A 360 2.34 11.45 -5.68
CA VAL A 360 1.90 10.05 -5.82
C VAL A 360 0.63 9.75 -5.03
N ARG A 361 -0.39 10.57 -5.15
CA ARG A 361 -1.68 10.41 -4.46
C ARG A 361 -2.84 10.49 -5.46
N PRO A 362 -3.98 9.82 -5.18
CA PRO A 362 -5.11 9.82 -6.11
C PRO A 362 -5.53 11.22 -6.57
N GLY A 363 -5.57 12.21 -5.68
CA GLY A 363 -5.96 13.57 -6.01
C GLY A 363 -5.07 14.26 -7.05
N PRO A 364 -3.75 14.42 -6.82
CA PRO A 364 -2.82 14.98 -7.80
C PRO A 364 -2.79 14.21 -9.12
N MET A 365 -2.82 12.85 -9.07
CA MET A 365 -2.82 12.00 -10.26
C MET A 365 -4.10 12.18 -11.10
N GLN A 366 -5.29 12.19 -10.47
CA GLN A 366 -6.56 12.36 -11.19
C GLN A 366 -6.79 13.79 -11.71
N SER A 367 -6.13 14.79 -11.12
CA SER A 367 -6.28 16.18 -11.56
C SER A 367 -5.33 16.62 -12.69
N GLY A 368 -4.47 15.71 -13.17
CA GLY A 368 -3.45 16.02 -14.19
C GLY A 368 -2.24 16.81 -13.64
N MET A 369 -2.17 17.01 -12.32
CA MET A 369 -1.09 17.75 -11.68
C MET A 369 0.26 17.00 -11.77
N THR A 370 0.22 15.70 -11.62
CA THR A 370 1.41 14.84 -11.67
C THR A 370 2.00 14.80 -13.08
N GLU A 371 1.16 14.64 -14.07
CA GLU A 371 1.54 14.66 -15.49
C GLU A 371 2.14 16.01 -15.89
N GLN A 372 1.51 17.11 -15.46
CA GLN A 372 2.01 18.47 -15.72
C GLN A 372 3.38 18.71 -15.07
N TYR A 373 3.59 18.19 -13.85
CA TYR A 373 4.89 18.28 -13.17
C TYR A 373 5.97 17.52 -13.95
N ILE A 374 5.67 16.30 -14.42
CA ILE A 374 6.60 15.48 -15.20
C ILE A 374 6.96 16.17 -16.52
N GLU A 375 5.96 16.61 -17.28
CA GLU A 375 6.12 17.25 -18.56
C GLU A 375 7.01 18.50 -18.45
N ARG A 376 6.68 19.43 -17.55
CA ARG A 376 7.42 20.67 -17.33
C ARG A 376 8.85 20.40 -16.85
N ARG A 377 9.04 19.39 -15.99
CA ARG A 377 10.36 18.98 -15.55
C ARG A 377 11.22 18.44 -16.69
N GLN A 378 10.63 17.73 -17.66
CA GLN A 378 11.36 17.17 -18.82
C GLN A 378 11.70 18.25 -19.84
N VAL A 379 10.77 19.15 -20.11
CA VAL A 379 10.97 20.25 -21.07
C VAL A 379 11.89 21.33 -20.49
N GLY A 380 11.80 21.58 -19.18
CA GLY A 380 12.59 22.62 -18.50
C GLY A 380 12.01 24.04 -18.64
N GLU A 381 10.96 24.20 -19.42
CA GLU A 381 10.26 25.47 -19.68
C GLU A 381 8.76 25.26 -19.57
N TRP A 382 8.05 26.31 -19.12
CA TRP A 382 6.58 26.31 -19.09
C TRP A 382 6.05 27.75 -19.26
N GLU A 383 4.82 27.85 -19.70
CA GLU A 383 4.12 29.12 -19.82
C GLU A 383 4.04 29.84 -18.47
N GLN A 384 4.53 31.09 -18.43
CA GLN A 384 4.54 31.91 -17.23
C GLN A 384 3.12 32.39 -16.93
N THR A 385 2.70 32.27 -15.68
CA THR A 385 1.38 32.69 -15.21
C THR A 385 1.41 34.11 -14.66
N HIS A 386 2.30 34.34 -13.72
CA HIS A 386 2.52 35.64 -13.08
C HIS A 386 3.82 35.60 -12.27
N LYS A 387 4.64 36.63 -12.31
CA LYS A 387 5.97 36.71 -11.68
C LYS A 387 5.99 36.14 -10.25
N ILE A 388 5.05 36.57 -9.37
CA ILE A 388 4.96 36.08 -7.97
C ILE A 388 4.63 34.61 -7.91
N TYR A 389 3.72 34.13 -8.78
CA TYR A 389 3.33 32.71 -8.85
C TYR A 389 4.52 31.87 -9.30
N ASP A 390 5.18 32.31 -10.35
CA ASP A 390 6.27 31.58 -10.98
C ASP A 390 7.49 31.47 -10.04
N GLU A 391 7.83 32.55 -9.34
CA GLU A 391 8.86 32.55 -8.28
C GLU A 391 8.53 31.55 -7.14
N ILE A 392 7.26 31.41 -6.73
CA ILE A 392 6.84 30.52 -5.64
C ILE A 392 6.85 29.07 -6.11
N THR A 393 6.53 28.80 -7.38
CA THR A 393 6.38 27.47 -7.93
C THR A 393 7.60 26.98 -8.70
N GLU A 394 8.67 27.79 -8.81
CA GLU A 394 9.91 27.44 -9.49
C GLU A 394 10.49 26.10 -9.00
N GLU A 395 10.56 25.89 -7.68
CA GLU A 395 11.03 24.65 -7.06
C GLU A 395 10.22 23.40 -7.45
N THR A 396 9.01 23.59 -7.97
CA THR A 396 8.08 22.54 -8.38
C THR A 396 7.67 22.65 -9.85
N ASN A 397 8.56 23.19 -10.70
CA ASN A 397 8.38 23.33 -12.14
C ASN A 397 7.07 24.04 -12.53
N GLY A 398 6.71 25.11 -11.83
CA GLY A 398 5.50 25.90 -12.09
C GLY A 398 4.19 25.23 -11.62
N VAL A 399 4.23 24.16 -10.84
CA VAL A 399 3.04 23.45 -10.35
C VAL A 399 2.83 23.69 -8.85
N LEU A 400 1.60 23.94 -8.42
CA LEU A 400 1.24 24.10 -7.00
C LEU A 400 1.15 22.74 -6.29
N VAL A 401 2.28 22.19 -5.86
CA VAL A 401 2.37 20.90 -5.18
C VAL A 401 2.05 21.02 -3.69
N TYR A 402 2.48 22.12 -3.06
CA TYR A 402 2.47 22.25 -1.60
C TYR A 402 1.43 23.27 -1.10
N GLN A 403 0.87 22.98 0.08
CA GLN A 403 -0.05 23.89 0.78
C GLN A 403 0.63 25.21 1.15
N GLU A 404 1.90 25.17 1.47
CA GLU A 404 2.74 26.31 1.76
C GLU A 404 2.87 27.24 0.54
N GLN A 405 2.97 26.69 -0.67
CA GLN A 405 2.94 27.46 -1.92
C GLN A 405 1.59 28.13 -2.13
N VAL A 406 0.48 27.42 -1.86
CA VAL A 406 -0.87 28.01 -1.92
C VAL A 406 -0.99 29.20 -0.98
N MET A 407 -0.51 29.06 0.27
CA MET A 407 -0.51 30.16 1.25
C MET A 407 0.37 31.34 0.80
N ALA A 408 1.55 31.05 0.25
CA ALA A 408 2.45 32.08 -0.25
C ALA A 408 1.86 32.87 -1.43
N VAL A 409 1.23 32.17 -2.37
CA VAL A 409 0.53 32.75 -3.51
C VAL A 409 -0.60 33.67 -3.02
N ILE A 410 -1.48 33.20 -2.14
CA ILE A 410 -2.57 34.00 -1.57
C ILE A 410 -2.02 35.24 -0.84
N SER A 411 -1.02 35.03 0.02
CA SER A 411 -0.45 36.12 0.83
C SER A 411 0.24 37.19 -0.03
N LYS A 412 1.14 36.77 -0.94
CA LYS A 412 1.94 37.73 -1.72
C LYS A 412 1.14 38.43 -2.82
N MET A 413 0.18 37.70 -3.46
CA MET A 413 -0.61 38.30 -4.54
C MET A 413 -1.69 39.25 -4.03
N ALA A 414 -2.37 38.88 -2.93
CA ALA A 414 -3.43 39.71 -2.37
C ALA A 414 -2.98 40.60 -1.18
N GLY A 415 -1.71 40.55 -0.76
CA GLY A 415 -1.21 41.28 0.39
C GLY A 415 -1.85 40.88 1.71
N LEU A 416 -2.33 39.64 1.83
CA LEU A 416 -3.00 39.11 3.01
C LEU A 416 -2.00 38.47 4.00
N PRO A 417 -2.25 38.55 5.32
CA PRO A 417 -1.46 37.85 6.31
C PRO A 417 -1.44 36.34 6.06
N TYR A 418 -0.34 35.65 6.39
CA TYR A 418 -0.24 34.17 6.25
C TYR A 418 -1.29 33.40 7.08
N SER A 419 -1.73 33.98 8.23
CA SER A 419 -2.83 33.39 9.01
C SER A 419 -4.15 33.36 8.21
N THR A 420 -4.48 34.47 7.52
CA THR A 420 -5.64 34.54 6.63
C THR A 420 -5.49 33.60 5.43
N ALA A 421 -4.30 33.52 4.85
CA ALA A 421 -4.01 32.59 3.76
C ALA A 421 -4.20 31.10 4.19
N ASP A 422 -3.82 30.75 5.42
CA ASP A 422 -4.09 29.38 5.96
C ASP A 422 -5.58 29.14 6.20
N GLN A 423 -6.34 30.14 6.63
CA GLN A 423 -7.80 30.02 6.74
C GLN A 423 -8.46 29.79 5.38
N ILE A 424 -8.08 30.58 4.37
CA ILE A 424 -8.56 30.40 2.98
C ILE A 424 -8.23 28.98 2.48
N ARG A 425 -7.00 28.52 2.65
CA ARG A 425 -6.59 27.16 2.28
C ARG A 425 -7.43 26.07 2.98
N LYS A 426 -7.72 26.24 4.28
CA LYS A 426 -8.55 25.29 5.06
C LYS A 426 -9.98 25.22 4.55
N ILE A 427 -10.54 26.34 4.14
CA ILE A 427 -11.91 26.42 3.60
C ILE A 427 -11.99 25.77 2.23
N ILE A 428 -11.00 26.00 1.36
CA ILE A 428 -10.91 25.34 0.06
C ILE A 428 -10.87 23.81 0.23
N GLY A 429 -10.14 23.31 1.23
CA GLY A 429 -10.00 21.86 1.49
C GLY A 429 -11.20 21.17 2.14
N LYS A 430 -12.10 21.92 2.79
CA LYS A 430 -13.18 21.36 3.64
C LYS A 430 -14.54 21.89 3.24
N LYS A 431 -15.12 21.75 2.12
CA LYS A 431 -16.51 22.15 1.76
C LYS A 431 -17.28 22.82 2.95
N ARG A 432 -16.87 24.02 3.38
CA ARG A 432 -17.49 24.76 4.49
C ARG A 432 -18.55 25.74 3.97
N ASP A 433 -19.22 26.45 4.91
CA ASP A 433 -20.32 27.37 4.67
C ASP A 433 -20.06 28.28 3.44
N PRO A 434 -20.99 28.33 2.47
CA PRO A 434 -20.86 29.14 1.27
C PRO A 434 -20.67 30.64 1.56
N LYS A 435 -21.19 31.15 2.68
CA LYS A 435 -21.05 32.56 3.06
C LYS A 435 -19.63 32.90 3.53
N GLU A 436 -19.02 32.00 4.31
CA GLU A 436 -17.63 32.17 4.76
C GLU A 436 -16.68 32.12 3.54
N PHE A 437 -16.93 31.21 2.62
CA PHE A 437 -16.19 31.08 1.36
C PHE A 437 -16.22 32.37 0.52
N GLU A 438 -17.39 32.97 0.35
CA GLU A 438 -17.53 34.20 -0.46
C GLU A 438 -16.86 35.40 0.20
N THR A 439 -16.84 35.49 1.54
CA THR A 439 -16.12 36.51 2.28
C THR A 439 -14.61 36.48 1.97
N TYR A 440 -14.01 35.30 2.04
CA TYR A 440 -12.58 35.16 1.75
C TYR A 440 -12.23 35.32 0.26
N ARG A 441 -13.13 34.90 -0.62
CA ARG A 441 -13.00 35.15 -2.05
C ARG A 441 -12.95 36.66 -2.32
N LYS A 442 -13.85 37.44 -1.72
CA LYS A 442 -13.85 38.90 -1.85
C LYS A 442 -12.56 39.52 -1.32
N GLN A 443 -12.09 39.12 -0.13
CA GLN A 443 -10.83 39.58 0.43
C GLN A 443 -9.64 39.33 -0.51
N PHE A 444 -9.56 38.15 -1.14
CA PHE A 444 -8.52 37.85 -2.10
C PHE A 444 -8.60 38.73 -3.35
N LEU A 445 -9.78 38.88 -3.94
CA LEU A 445 -9.96 39.72 -5.15
C LEU A 445 -9.64 41.16 -4.88
N ASP A 446 -10.19 41.75 -3.82
CA ASP A 446 -9.94 43.16 -3.42
C ASP A 446 -8.46 43.39 -3.09
N GLY A 447 -7.83 42.38 -2.44
CA GLY A 447 -6.39 42.40 -2.15
C GLY A 447 -5.53 42.44 -3.42
N CYS A 448 -5.82 41.59 -4.41
CA CYS A 448 -5.09 41.58 -5.69
C CYS A 448 -5.20 42.91 -6.43
N ILE A 449 -6.40 43.53 -6.44
CA ILE A 449 -6.62 44.84 -7.07
C ILE A 449 -5.82 45.91 -6.33
N LYS A 450 -5.84 45.89 -4.97
CA LYS A 450 -5.08 46.87 -4.15
C LYS A 450 -3.57 46.71 -4.34
N GLN A 451 -3.07 45.51 -4.48
CA GLN A 451 -1.65 45.22 -4.72
C GLN A 451 -1.25 45.45 -6.19
N LYS A 452 -2.21 45.71 -7.08
CA LYS A 452 -2.00 45.84 -8.53
C LYS A 452 -1.36 44.61 -9.18
N THR A 453 -1.62 43.41 -8.60
CA THR A 453 -1.11 42.15 -9.13
C THR A 453 -1.96 41.65 -10.27
N PHE A 454 -3.28 41.88 -10.22
CA PHE A 454 -4.25 41.43 -11.22
C PHE A 454 -5.34 42.48 -11.44
N SER A 455 -5.88 42.55 -12.64
CA SER A 455 -7.19 43.14 -12.90
C SER A 455 -8.32 42.33 -12.23
N LYS A 456 -9.51 42.90 -12.09
CA LYS A 456 -10.67 42.21 -11.50
C LYS A 456 -11.03 40.91 -12.23
N LYS A 457 -10.88 40.88 -13.55
CA LYS A 457 -11.16 39.71 -14.39
C LYS A 457 -10.13 38.62 -14.16
N GLU A 458 -8.84 38.96 -14.25
CA GLU A 458 -7.72 38.04 -14.04
C GLU A 458 -7.73 37.45 -12.63
N ALA A 459 -7.97 38.29 -11.59
CA ALA A 459 -8.08 37.80 -10.21
C ALA A 459 -9.20 36.77 -10.03
N LYS A 460 -10.33 36.94 -10.72
CA LYS A 460 -11.43 35.97 -10.68
C LYS A 460 -11.06 34.66 -11.37
N GLU A 461 -10.48 34.72 -12.55
CA GLU A 461 -10.03 33.56 -13.31
C GLU A 461 -8.94 32.79 -12.54
N PHE A 462 -7.98 33.52 -11.95
CA PHE A 462 -6.93 32.92 -11.13
C PHE A 462 -7.48 32.26 -9.88
N TRP A 463 -8.46 32.87 -9.20
CA TRP A 463 -9.12 32.28 -8.03
C TRP A 463 -9.80 30.94 -8.39
N GLU A 464 -10.51 30.87 -9.50
CA GLU A 464 -11.16 29.64 -9.95
C GLU A 464 -10.15 28.53 -10.28
N GLY A 465 -9.01 28.89 -10.87
CA GLY A 465 -7.88 27.98 -11.06
C GLY A 465 -7.28 27.52 -9.73
N LEU A 466 -7.04 28.45 -8.81
CA LEU A 466 -6.48 28.16 -7.49
C LEU A 466 -7.34 27.18 -6.70
N LEU A 467 -8.66 27.27 -6.80
CA LEU A 467 -9.59 26.35 -6.14
C LEU A 467 -9.42 24.90 -6.60
N LYS A 468 -9.15 24.70 -7.89
CA LYS A 468 -8.93 23.35 -8.44
C LYS A 468 -7.64 22.73 -7.89
N TRP A 469 -6.56 23.51 -7.86
CA TRP A 469 -5.22 23.04 -7.45
C TRP A 469 -5.03 22.98 -5.93
N ALA A 470 -5.48 24.00 -5.21
CA ALA A 470 -5.31 24.10 -3.75
C ALA A 470 -5.98 22.97 -2.96
N LYS A 471 -7.01 22.33 -3.54
CA LYS A 471 -7.71 21.18 -2.95
C LYS A 471 -6.77 19.98 -2.77
N TYR A 472 -5.77 19.83 -3.62
CA TYR A 472 -4.87 18.67 -3.66
C TYR A 472 -3.49 18.95 -3.07
N GLY A 473 -3.19 20.18 -2.67
CA GLY A 473 -1.91 20.56 -2.08
C GLY A 473 -1.53 19.68 -0.89
N PHE A 474 -0.25 19.31 -0.80
CA PHE A 474 0.30 18.51 0.30
C PHE A 474 1.08 19.41 1.28
N GLY A 475 1.14 19.04 2.56
CA GLY A 475 1.97 19.75 3.53
C GLY A 475 3.46 19.58 3.20
N LYS A 476 4.16 20.65 2.86
CA LYS A 476 5.58 20.62 2.49
C LYS A 476 6.44 20.08 3.64
N ALA A 477 6.19 20.56 4.86
CA ALA A 477 6.88 20.07 6.05
C ALA A 477 6.77 18.55 6.17
N HIS A 478 5.54 18.02 6.08
CA HIS A 478 5.29 16.59 6.16
C HIS A 478 5.94 15.78 5.01
N SER A 479 5.97 16.36 3.80
CA SER A 479 6.65 15.72 2.67
C SER A 479 8.15 15.60 2.90
N ILE A 480 8.78 16.65 3.44
CA ILE A 480 10.21 16.66 3.75
C ILE A 480 10.55 15.69 4.86
N GLU A 481 9.76 15.64 5.95
CA GLU A 481 9.92 14.69 7.04
C GLU A 481 9.89 13.24 6.55
N TYR A 482 8.97 12.92 5.65
CA TYR A 482 8.85 11.59 5.07
C TYR A 482 9.93 11.30 4.01
N ALA A 483 10.37 12.32 3.29
CA ALA A 483 11.50 12.20 2.37
C ALA A 483 12.81 11.93 3.12
N LEU A 484 13.02 12.54 4.30
CA LEU A 484 14.16 12.24 5.17
C LEU A 484 14.19 10.76 5.57
N LEU A 485 13.05 10.24 6.04
CA LEU A 485 12.93 8.82 6.37
C LEU A 485 13.21 7.93 5.14
N GLY A 486 12.65 8.24 3.99
CA GLY A 486 12.92 7.49 2.75
C GLY A 486 14.37 7.55 2.31
N TYR A 487 15.00 8.73 2.41
CA TYR A 487 16.40 8.93 2.04
C TYR A 487 17.37 8.16 2.95
N TRP A 488 17.12 8.18 4.27
CA TRP A 488 17.93 7.39 5.22
C TRP A 488 17.81 5.89 4.95
N CYS A 489 16.62 5.39 4.59
CA CYS A 489 16.48 4.01 4.11
C CYS A 489 17.36 3.73 2.90
N ALA A 490 17.32 4.60 1.89
CA ALA A 490 18.08 4.43 0.67
C ALA A 490 19.60 4.49 0.93
N PHE A 491 20.04 5.37 1.84
CA PHE A 491 21.43 5.45 2.28
C PHE A 491 21.88 4.16 2.97
N LEU A 492 21.13 3.69 3.98
CA LEU A 492 21.43 2.45 4.68
C LEU A 492 21.44 1.25 3.72
N LYS A 493 20.47 1.18 2.83
CA LYS A 493 20.37 0.11 1.83
C LYS A 493 21.56 0.08 0.87
N LEU A 494 22.06 1.26 0.48
CA LEU A 494 23.18 1.35 -0.45
C LEU A 494 24.51 0.96 0.21
N TYR A 495 24.75 1.47 1.43
CA TYR A 495 26.04 1.32 2.09
C TYR A 495 26.13 0.12 3.03
N TYR A 496 24.99 -0.35 3.56
CA TYR A 496 24.86 -1.46 4.51
C TYR A 496 23.69 -2.37 4.16
N PRO A 497 23.69 -2.93 2.92
CA PRO A 497 22.53 -3.66 2.39
C PRO A 497 22.12 -4.86 3.25
N LEU A 498 23.09 -5.61 3.78
CA LEU A 498 22.80 -6.79 4.60
C LEU A 498 22.08 -6.43 5.89
N GLU A 499 22.67 -5.50 6.65
CA GLU A 499 22.13 -5.05 7.93
C GLU A 499 20.73 -4.44 7.76
N PHE A 500 20.57 -3.64 6.69
CA PHE A 500 19.27 -3.02 6.38
C PHE A 500 18.21 -4.05 5.98
N ILE A 501 18.56 -5.01 5.13
CA ILE A 501 17.61 -6.05 4.68
C ILE A 501 17.24 -6.97 5.85
N CYS A 502 18.21 -7.40 6.67
CA CYS A 502 17.92 -8.23 7.84
C CYS A 502 17.03 -7.52 8.88
N ALA A 503 17.27 -6.23 9.13
CA ALA A 503 16.39 -5.44 9.99
C ALA A 503 14.98 -5.29 9.38
N ASN A 504 14.88 -5.11 8.07
CA ASN A 504 13.59 -5.07 7.37
C ASN A 504 12.83 -6.40 7.43
N LEU A 505 13.52 -7.52 7.27
CA LEU A 505 12.94 -8.85 7.40
C LEU A 505 12.46 -9.12 8.84
N THR A 506 13.17 -8.56 9.84
CA THR A 506 12.83 -8.71 11.26
C THR A 506 11.66 -7.83 11.70
N TYR A 507 11.67 -6.54 11.35
CA TYR A 507 10.74 -5.54 11.91
C TYR A 507 9.74 -4.99 10.88
N GLY A 508 9.94 -5.31 9.60
CA GLY A 508 9.11 -4.81 8.49
C GLY A 508 7.80 -5.58 8.31
N SER A 509 7.19 -5.39 7.16
CA SER A 509 5.93 -6.05 6.80
C SER A 509 6.18 -7.42 6.15
N ASP A 510 5.46 -8.45 6.59
CA ASP A 510 5.50 -9.79 5.99
C ASP A 510 5.22 -9.78 4.49
N ALA A 511 4.38 -8.85 4.03
CA ALA A 511 4.07 -8.69 2.60
C ALA A 511 5.29 -8.38 1.73
N LYS A 512 6.39 -7.87 2.31
CA LYS A 512 7.64 -7.53 1.62
C LYS A 512 8.73 -8.58 1.76
N LYS A 513 8.55 -9.61 2.60
CA LYS A 513 9.57 -10.63 2.85
C LYS A 513 10.07 -11.31 1.59
N THR A 514 9.18 -11.73 0.70
CA THR A 514 9.57 -12.39 -0.56
C THR A 514 10.44 -11.49 -1.44
N GLU A 515 10.08 -10.20 -1.57
CA GLU A 515 10.85 -9.24 -2.37
C GLU A 515 12.24 -8.97 -1.76
N LEU A 516 12.33 -8.90 -0.43
CA LEU A 516 13.58 -8.70 0.30
C LEU A 516 14.50 -9.93 0.24
N VAL A 517 13.94 -11.12 0.31
CA VAL A 517 14.65 -12.39 0.13
C VAL A 517 15.19 -12.51 -1.29
N GLU A 518 14.39 -12.18 -2.31
CA GLU A 518 14.86 -12.13 -3.70
C GLU A 518 16.03 -11.15 -3.88
N GLU A 519 15.99 -10.03 -3.17
CA GLU A 519 17.05 -9.02 -3.24
C GLU A 519 18.38 -9.50 -2.62
N ILE A 520 18.35 -10.30 -1.56
CA ILE A 520 19.58 -10.92 -1.00
C ILE A 520 20.26 -11.77 -2.07
N TYR A 521 19.49 -12.56 -2.81
CA TYR A 521 20.05 -13.35 -3.91
C TYR A 521 20.55 -12.49 -5.08
N ASP A 522 19.83 -11.38 -5.39
CA ASP A 522 20.25 -10.44 -6.44
C ASP A 522 21.58 -9.74 -6.09
N LEU A 523 21.90 -9.60 -4.81
CA LEU A 523 23.18 -9.11 -4.32
C LEU A 523 24.30 -10.18 -4.35
N GLY A 524 23.99 -11.41 -4.77
CA GLY A 524 24.93 -12.53 -4.80
C GLY A 524 25.21 -13.16 -3.44
N LEU A 525 24.35 -12.87 -2.44
CA LEU A 525 24.50 -13.33 -1.08
C LEU A 525 23.75 -14.63 -0.83
N LYS A 526 24.17 -15.39 0.19
CA LYS A 526 23.52 -16.67 0.54
C LYS A 526 22.57 -16.52 1.72
N ILE A 527 21.40 -17.13 1.59
CA ILE A 527 20.49 -17.31 2.70
C ILE A 527 20.66 -18.73 3.23
N GLU A 528 20.86 -18.83 4.53
CA GLU A 528 20.98 -20.11 5.26
C GLU A 528 19.67 -20.41 5.97
N LEU A 529 19.30 -21.68 5.92
CA LEU A 529 18.21 -22.21 6.75
C LEU A 529 18.55 -22.05 8.24
N PRO A 530 17.56 -22.08 9.14
CA PRO A 530 17.81 -21.93 10.57
C PRO A 530 18.90 -22.91 11.07
N LYS A 531 19.96 -22.39 11.66
CA LYS A 531 21.09 -23.15 12.20
C LYS A 531 21.17 -22.97 13.72
N VAL A 532 21.30 -24.08 14.43
CA VAL A 532 21.48 -24.11 15.89
C VAL A 532 22.81 -23.45 16.26
N GLY A 533 22.78 -22.55 17.24
CA GLY A 533 23.97 -21.81 17.70
C GLY A 533 24.32 -20.58 16.84
N ILE A 534 23.60 -20.31 15.73
CA ILE A 534 23.82 -19.16 14.87
C ILE A 534 22.52 -18.37 14.71
N SER A 535 21.42 -19.02 14.29
CA SER A 535 20.15 -18.36 14.10
C SER A 535 19.53 -17.92 15.43
N GLU A 536 18.95 -16.73 15.46
CA GLU A 536 18.15 -16.25 16.59
C GLU A 536 16.71 -16.78 16.57
N ALA A 537 15.98 -16.55 17.67
CA ALA A 537 14.59 -16.98 17.78
C ALA A 537 13.67 -16.28 16.76
N GLU A 538 13.74 -14.95 16.70
CA GLU A 538 12.81 -14.11 15.97
C GLU A 538 13.47 -13.12 15.00
N LYS A 539 14.80 -12.92 15.09
CA LYS A 539 15.51 -11.93 14.29
C LYS A 539 16.35 -12.57 13.20
N TRP A 540 16.27 -12.00 12.02
CA TRP A 540 17.20 -12.31 10.95
C TRP A 540 18.57 -11.74 11.29
N VAL A 541 19.60 -12.54 11.12
CA VAL A 541 20.97 -12.18 11.47
C VAL A 541 21.92 -12.42 10.31
N THR A 542 23.01 -11.66 10.29
CA THR A 542 24.09 -11.83 9.31
C THR A 542 25.34 -12.35 9.99
N LYS A 543 26.05 -13.26 9.32
CA LYS A 543 27.37 -13.73 9.74
C LYS A 543 28.17 -14.13 8.52
N SER A 544 29.37 -13.56 8.34
CA SER A 544 30.28 -13.89 7.22
C SER A 544 29.58 -13.87 5.85
N ASP A 545 28.94 -12.73 5.52
CA ASP A 545 28.19 -12.49 4.26
C ASP A 545 27.06 -13.50 3.97
N ARG A 546 26.56 -14.17 4.98
CA ARG A 546 25.40 -15.06 4.92
C ARG A 546 24.27 -14.52 5.80
N VAL A 547 23.05 -14.70 5.35
CA VAL A 547 21.83 -14.33 6.06
C VAL A 547 21.20 -15.59 6.64
N PHE A 548 20.93 -15.62 7.93
CA PHE A 548 20.35 -16.77 8.63
C PHE A 548 18.88 -16.50 8.97
N ILE A 549 18.02 -17.43 8.56
CA ILE A 549 16.60 -17.40 8.87
C ILE A 549 16.38 -17.71 10.35
N PRO A 550 15.56 -16.94 11.10
CA PRO A 550 15.23 -17.24 12.48
C PRO A 550 14.26 -18.43 12.62
N PHE A 551 14.25 -19.09 13.77
CA PHE A 551 13.41 -20.26 14.02
C PHE A 551 11.91 -19.95 13.97
N ALA A 552 11.47 -18.74 14.33
CA ALA A 552 10.07 -18.35 14.32
C ALA A 552 9.46 -18.25 12.90
N GLU A 553 10.28 -18.19 11.85
CA GLU A 553 9.81 -18.18 10.46
C GLU A 553 9.38 -19.58 9.98
N ILE A 554 9.71 -20.63 10.73
CA ILE A 554 9.26 -22.00 10.41
C ILE A 554 7.78 -22.15 10.77
N LYS A 555 6.95 -22.56 9.83
CA LYS A 555 5.52 -22.81 10.07
C LYS A 555 5.28 -23.77 11.23
N GLY A 556 4.51 -23.28 12.20
CA GLY A 556 4.19 -24.02 13.42
C GLY A 556 5.20 -23.85 14.55
N VAL A 557 6.22 -23.02 14.36
CA VAL A 557 7.16 -22.60 15.40
C VAL A 557 6.83 -21.15 15.77
N GLY A 558 6.00 -20.96 16.80
CA GLY A 558 5.68 -19.61 17.29
C GLY A 558 6.82 -18.98 18.10
N PRO A 559 6.76 -17.64 18.36
CA PRO A 559 7.83 -16.91 19.05
C PRO A 559 8.28 -17.49 20.40
N VAL A 560 7.34 -18.00 21.19
CA VAL A 560 7.64 -18.61 22.49
C VAL A 560 8.48 -19.89 22.31
N LEU A 561 8.07 -20.75 21.39
CA LEU A 561 8.79 -22.00 21.10
C LEU A 561 10.17 -21.73 20.48
N ALA A 562 10.27 -20.71 19.62
CA ALA A 562 11.52 -20.30 19.01
C ALA A 562 12.51 -19.78 20.07
N ARG A 563 12.06 -18.98 21.04
CA ARG A 563 12.91 -18.49 22.16
C ARG A 563 13.33 -19.63 23.07
N GLU A 564 12.45 -20.55 23.41
CA GLU A 564 12.79 -21.73 24.18
C GLU A 564 13.81 -22.59 23.44
N ALA A 565 13.65 -22.78 22.12
CA ALA A 565 14.60 -23.49 21.27
C ALA A 565 15.99 -22.83 21.30
N THR A 566 16.06 -21.54 21.11
CA THR A 566 17.32 -20.78 21.10
C THR A 566 18.02 -20.81 22.46
N ALA A 567 17.28 -20.64 23.56
CA ALA A 567 17.83 -20.69 24.91
C ALA A 567 18.42 -22.08 25.27
N GLU A 568 17.75 -23.16 24.83
CA GLU A 568 18.26 -24.52 25.06
C GLU A 568 19.44 -24.88 24.15
N THR A 569 19.53 -24.33 22.96
CA THR A 569 20.58 -24.59 21.98
C THR A 569 21.90 -23.83 22.31
N ASN A 570 21.83 -22.71 23.00
CA ASN A 570 23.03 -21.97 23.43
C ASN A 570 23.79 -22.64 24.58
N SER A 571 23.32 -23.73 25.12
CA SER A 571 23.99 -24.53 26.11
C SER A 571 24.32 -25.96 25.59
N ASN A 572 25.49 -26.50 25.92
CA ASN A 572 25.83 -27.89 25.57
C ASN A 572 24.82 -28.93 26.12
N ALA A 573 24.07 -28.57 27.16
CA ALA A 573 22.96 -29.36 27.69
C ALA A 573 21.68 -29.23 26.83
N GLY A 574 21.43 -28.07 26.22
CA GLY A 574 20.31 -27.83 25.33
C GLY A 574 20.39 -28.65 24.06
N LEU A 575 21.54 -28.69 23.40
CA LEU A 575 21.78 -29.54 22.22
C LEU A 575 21.45 -31.01 22.45
N LYS A 576 21.82 -31.57 23.63
CA LYS A 576 21.49 -32.94 24.02
C LYS A 576 19.99 -33.14 24.29
N ARG A 577 19.28 -32.15 24.78
CA ARG A 577 17.82 -32.20 25.01
C ARG A 577 17.00 -32.13 23.75
N PHE A 578 17.44 -31.40 22.74
CA PHE A 578 16.80 -31.36 21.41
C PHE A 578 16.81 -32.76 20.74
N TYR A 579 17.84 -33.55 21.02
CA TYR A 579 17.98 -34.91 20.51
C TYR A 579 17.40 -36.01 21.45
N ASN A 580 17.05 -35.66 22.69
CA ASN A 580 16.63 -36.69 23.64
C ASN A 580 15.12 -36.70 23.89
N PRO A 581 14.39 -37.74 23.43
CA PRO A 581 12.93 -37.79 23.52
C PRO A 581 12.39 -38.01 24.96
N LYS A 582 13.23 -38.05 26.00
CA LYS A 582 12.84 -38.36 27.39
C LYS A 582 12.85 -37.17 28.36
N GLY A 583 13.05 -35.95 27.93
CA GLY A 583 13.10 -34.81 28.81
C GLY A 583 11.76 -34.05 29.03
N LYS A 584 11.72 -33.16 30.03
CA LYS A 584 10.49 -32.55 30.55
C LYS A 584 10.16 -31.13 30.01
N SER A 585 10.86 -30.60 29.00
CA SER A 585 10.54 -29.26 28.45
C SER A 585 9.35 -29.28 27.50
N LYS A 586 8.72 -28.13 27.25
CA LYS A 586 7.61 -28.00 26.28
C LYS A 586 8.03 -28.33 24.84
N ILE A 587 9.30 -28.10 24.48
CA ILE A 587 9.91 -28.53 23.22
C ILE A 587 9.90 -30.06 23.13
N GLN A 588 10.04 -30.75 24.26
CA GLN A 588 9.97 -32.21 24.36
C GLN A 588 8.54 -32.77 24.34
N GLN A 589 7.52 -31.97 24.58
CA GLN A 589 6.10 -32.37 24.36
C GLN A 589 5.74 -32.48 22.88
N HIS A 590 6.53 -31.91 21.99
CA HIS A 590 6.38 -32.07 20.55
C HIS A 590 7.67 -32.54 19.83
N PRO A 591 8.46 -33.46 20.40
CA PRO A 591 9.79 -33.82 19.87
C PRO A 591 9.73 -34.44 18.47
N GLY A 592 8.63 -35.09 18.12
CA GLY A 592 8.49 -35.76 16.82
C GLY A 592 8.35 -34.84 15.62
N LYS A 593 7.66 -33.72 15.76
CA LYS A 593 7.39 -32.80 14.64
C LYS A 593 8.50 -31.77 14.47
N LEU A 594 8.88 -31.09 15.55
CA LEU A 594 9.93 -30.05 15.48
C LEU A 594 11.30 -30.67 15.21
N GLY A 595 11.64 -31.77 15.89
CA GLY A 595 12.92 -32.47 15.66
C GLY A 595 13.09 -32.98 14.23
N LYS A 596 12.02 -33.50 13.62
CA LYS A 596 12.00 -33.87 12.18
C LYS A 596 12.19 -32.67 11.26
N ILE A 597 11.54 -31.53 11.55
CA ILE A 597 11.71 -30.30 10.78
C ILE A 597 13.15 -29.81 10.87
N LEU A 598 13.72 -29.72 12.09
CA LEU A 598 15.09 -29.27 12.30
C LEU A 598 16.12 -30.19 11.65
N GLN A 599 15.88 -31.50 11.64
CA GLN A 599 16.69 -32.47 10.91
C GLN A 599 16.55 -32.31 9.39
N LEU A 600 15.34 -32.13 8.88
CA LEU A 600 15.05 -31.93 7.45
C LEU A 600 15.75 -30.68 6.90
N ILE A 601 15.76 -29.58 7.67
CA ILE A 601 16.44 -28.34 7.28
C ILE A 601 17.95 -28.32 7.63
N GLY A 602 18.50 -29.41 8.15
CA GLY A 602 19.91 -29.51 8.52
C GLY A 602 20.37 -28.53 9.59
N ALA A 603 19.48 -28.21 10.55
CA ALA A 603 19.72 -27.19 11.56
C ALA A 603 20.94 -27.50 12.45
N TYR A 604 21.37 -28.76 12.55
CA TYR A 604 22.47 -29.21 13.39
C TYR A 604 23.79 -29.47 12.66
N GLY A 605 23.80 -29.37 11.32
CA GLY A 605 24.97 -29.65 10.49
C GLY A 605 25.55 -28.40 9.82
N SER A 606 26.78 -28.54 9.35
CA SER A 606 27.46 -27.54 8.52
C SER A 606 27.21 -27.69 7.02
N ASP A 607 26.60 -28.81 6.62
CA ASP A 607 26.42 -29.13 5.21
C ASP A 607 25.38 -28.27 4.53
N GLU A 608 25.63 -27.93 3.27
CA GLU A 608 24.66 -27.24 2.44
C GLU A 608 23.55 -28.23 2.07
N ILE A 609 22.28 -27.85 2.36
CA ILE A 609 21.13 -28.68 2.06
C ILE A 609 20.45 -28.14 0.80
N GLU A 610 20.14 -29.05 -0.14
CA GLU A 610 19.34 -28.71 -1.30
C GLU A 610 17.91 -28.33 -0.86
N ILE A 611 17.46 -27.14 -1.23
CA ILE A 611 16.13 -26.65 -0.90
C ILE A 611 15.10 -27.39 -1.74
N THR A 612 14.52 -28.42 -1.17
CA THR A 612 13.42 -29.18 -1.76
C THR A 612 12.10 -28.41 -1.64
N LYS A 613 11.07 -28.87 -2.36
CA LYS A 613 9.73 -28.30 -2.21
C LYS A 613 9.19 -28.47 -0.79
N GLU A 614 9.48 -29.58 -0.13
CA GLU A 614 9.07 -29.84 1.25
C GLU A 614 9.69 -28.82 2.23
N ILE A 615 10.96 -28.48 2.05
CA ILE A 615 11.63 -27.44 2.83
C ILE A 615 11.06 -26.07 2.51
N SER A 616 10.83 -25.76 1.22
CA SER A 616 10.25 -24.46 0.80
C SER A 616 8.83 -24.25 1.37
N ASP A 617 8.04 -25.31 1.47
CA ASP A 617 6.68 -25.27 2.01
C ASP A 617 6.63 -25.02 3.55
N LEU A 618 7.77 -25.10 4.25
CA LEU A 618 7.89 -24.77 5.67
C LEU A 618 7.91 -23.27 5.96
N PHE A 619 8.03 -22.41 4.94
CA PHE A 619 8.09 -20.95 5.08
C PHE A 619 6.94 -20.27 4.34
N ASP A 620 6.52 -19.10 4.82
CA ASP A 620 5.45 -18.32 4.16
C ASP A 620 5.99 -17.40 3.05
N PHE A 621 7.30 -17.42 2.81
CA PHE A 621 7.98 -16.66 1.75
C PHE A 621 8.83 -17.61 0.89
N ARG A 622 9.21 -17.13 -0.28
CA ARG A 622 9.97 -17.92 -1.24
C ARG A 622 11.45 -17.89 -0.89
N ILE A 623 12.02 -19.05 -0.55
CA ILE A 623 13.43 -19.20 -0.19
C ILE A 623 14.31 -19.46 -1.42
N GLU A 624 13.74 -19.99 -2.50
CA GLU A 624 14.50 -20.31 -3.71
C GLU A 624 14.98 -19.03 -4.39
N GLY A 625 16.28 -18.83 -4.43
CA GLY A 625 16.92 -17.80 -5.24
C GLY A 625 16.64 -18.02 -6.72
N ASN A 626 15.78 -17.20 -7.27
CA ASN A 626 15.76 -16.97 -8.67
C ASN A 626 16.75 -15.83 -8.96
N ASN A 627 17.77 -16.10 -9.74
CA ASN A 627 18.57 -15.07 -10.39
C ASN A 627 17.71 -14.26 -11.40
N SER A 628 16.45 -13.94 -11.03
CA SER A 628 15.45 -13.39 -11.95
C SER A 628 15.81 -11.98 -12.40
N LYS A 629 16.51 -11.21 -11.58
CA LYS A 629 16.89 -9.82 -11.90
C LYS A 629 18.14 -9.77 -12.75
N ILE A 630 19.14 -10.61 -12.45
CA ILE A 630 20.30 -10.81 -13.31
C ILE A 630 19.83 -11.30 -14.67
N TYR A 631 18.94 -12.27 -14.72
CA TYR A 631 18.37 -12.79 -15.95
C TYR A 631 17.45 -11.78 -16.65
N LYS A 632 16.63 -10.99 -15.94
CA LYS A 632 15.82 -9.90 -16.52
C LYS A 632 16.71 -8.80 -17.11
N ASN A 633 17.81 -8.45 -16.45
CA ASN A 633 18.75 -7.46 -16.93
C ASN A 633 19.57 -8.00 -18.12
N LEU A 634 20.01 -9.25 -18.08
CA LEU A 634 20.63 -9.93 -19.21
C LEU A 634 19.65 -10.03 -20.41
N TRP A 635 18.38 -10.34 -20.18
CA TRP A 635 17.35 -10.32 -21.20
C TRP A 635 17.12 -8.93 -21.80
N LYS A 636 17.12 -7.86 -21.00
CA LYS A 636 17.04 -6.48 -21.51
C LYS A 636 18.22 -6.14 -22.40
N VAL A 637 19.43 -6.53 -22.03
CA VAL A 637 20.64 -6.32 -22.81
C VAL A 637 20.59 -7.12 -24.11
N LEU A 638 20.15 -8.38 -24.06
CA LEU A 638 19.97 -9.24 -25.22
C LEU A 638 18.91 -8.72 -26.20
N ILE A 639 17.76 -8.27 -25.68
CA ILE A 639 16.69 -7.68 -26.48
C ILE A 639 17.19 -6.40 -27.19
N LYS A 640 17.94 -5.56 -26.45
CA LYS A 640 18.53 -4.33 -27.03
C LYS A 640 19.57 -4.65 -28.08
N GLY A 641 20.44 -5.64 -27.84
CA GLY A 641 21.44 -6.11 -28.79
C GLY A 641 20.82 -6.73 -30.06
N ALA A 642 19.78 -7.56 -29.90
CA ALA A 642 19.03 -8.17 -30.99
C ALA A 642 18.30 -7.13 -31.85
N LYS A 643 17.66 -6.13 -31.21
CA LYS A 643 17.03 -5.00 -31.92
C LYS A 643 18.03 -4.21 -32.76
N ASN A 644 19.20 -3.91 -32.21
CA ASN A 644 20.24 -3.14 -32.88
C ASN A 644 20.84 -3.90 -34.09
N LYS A 645 20.74 -5.23 -34.10
CA LYS A 645 21.26 -6.09 -35.20
C LYS A 645 20.16 -6.59 -36.15
N GLY A 646 18.91 -6.13 -35.99
CA GLY A 646 17.75 -6.56 -36.81
C GLY A 646 17.38 -8.04 -36.65
N LEU A 647 17.77 -8.69 -35.58
CA LEU A 647 17.49 -10.10 -35.31
C LEU A 647 16.07 -10.31 -34.77
N PRO A 648 15.37 -11.38 -35.18
CA PRO A 648 14.02 -11.65 -34.69
C PRO A 648 14.02 -11.99 -33.22
N ILE A 649 13.20 -11.27 -32.46
CA ILE A 649 13.00 -11.51 -31.03
C ILE A 649 11.77 -12.40 -30.86
N VAL A 650 11.96 -13.65 -30.51
CA VAL A 650 10.86 -14.56 -30.19
C VAL A 650 10.44 -14.31 -28.75
N ARG A 651 9.38 -13.52 -28.58
CA ARG A 651 8.88 -13.06 -27.26
C ARG A 651 8.17 -14.13 -26.44
N GLU A 652 7.70 -15.23 -27.03
CA GLU A 652 6.72 -16.09 -26.36
C GLU A 652 7.25 -17.36 -25.72
N GLU A 653 8.49 -17.76 -25.95
CA GLU A 653 8.98 -19.01 -25.34
C GLU A 653 10.42 -19.01 -24.82
N GLY A 654 11.11 -17.88 -24.77
CA GLY A 654 12.38 -17.77 -24.07
C GLY A 654 13.54 -18.56 -24.68
N LEU A 655 13.46 -18.95 -25.92
CA LEU A 655 14.53 -19.63 -26.64
C LEU A 655 15.16 -18.66 -27.63
N VAL A 656 16.28 -18.06 -27.23
CA VAL A 656 17.23 -17.50 -28.18
C VAL A 656 17.98 -18.68 -28.76
N ASN A 657 18.04 -18.77 -30.08
CA ASN A 657 18.81 -19.82 -30.77
C ASN A 657 20.29 -19.74 -30.34
N GLU A 658 20.92 -20.86 -30.04
CA GLU A 658 22.29 -20.94 -29.53
C GLU A 658 23.32 -20.23 -30.46
N LYS A 659 23.05 -20.20 -31.77
CA LYS A 659 23.82 -19.49 -32.77
C LYS A 659 23.75 -17.98 -32.61
N ASN A 660 22.54 -17.43 -32.31
CA ASN A 660 22.31 -16.01 -32.08
C ASN A 660 22.86 -15.55 -30.72
N LEU A 661 22.90 -16.45 -29.74
CA LEU A 661 23.46 -16.17 -28.42
C LEU A 661 24.95 -15.92 -28.47
N LYS A 662 25.69 -16.73 -29.27
CA LYS A 662 27.11 -16.57 -29.46
C LYS A 662 27.49 -15.26 -30.18
N GLU A 663 26.66 -14.80 -31.12
CA GLU A 663 26.87 -13.54 -31.84
C GLU A 663 26.55 -12.30 -30.98
N LEU A 664 25.64 -12.42 -30.03
CA LEU A 664 25.21 -11.31 -29.17
C LEU A 664 26.10 -11.11 -27.93
N VAL A 665 26.86 -12.11 -27.54
CA VAL A 665 27.69 -12.14 -26.33
C VAL A 665 29.18 -12.35 -26.66
N THR A 666 29.62 -11.90 -27.82
CA THR A 666 31.04 -11.99 -28.21
C THR A 666 31.96 -11.34 -27.16
N GLY A 667 32.75 -12.14 -26.45
CA GLY A 667 33.81 -11.73 -25.54
C GLY A 667 33.58 -11.99 -24.06
N ASP A 668 32.40 -12.48 -23.62
CA ASP A 668 32.10 -12.70 -22.19
C ASP A 668 31.62 -14.13 -21.92
N ILE A 669 32.58 -15.02 -21.65
CA ILE A 669 32.35 -16.48 -21.43
C ILE A 669 31.49 -16.72 -20.21
N GLU A 670 31.61 -15.89 -19.16
CA GLU A 670 30.82 -15.99 -17.92
C GLU A 670 29.33 -15.70 -18.17
N LYS A 671 29.04 -14.65 -18.94
CA LYS A 671 27.64 -14.32 -19.34
C LYS A 671 27.03 -15.41 -20.23
N LEU A 672 27.84 -16.03 -21.08
CA LEU A 672 27.38 -17.14 -21.92
C LEU A 672 27.02 -18.36 -21.07
N ARG A 673 27.85 -18.68 -20.08
CA ARG A 673 27.62 -19.78 -19.13
C ARG A 673 26.39 -19.58 -18.32
N LEU A 674 26.19 -18.39 -17.73
CA LEU A 674 24.98 -18.01 -16.98
C LEU A 674 23.71 -18.10 -17.84
N LEU A 675 23.80 -17.70 -19.11
CA LEU A 675 22.66 -17.79 -20.04
C LEU A 675 22.36 -19.23 -20.44
N GLN A 676 23.38 -20.07 -20.61
CA GLN A 676 23.21 -21.51 -20.87
C GLN A 676 22.58 -22.24 -19.65
N GLU A 677 23.02 -21.92 -18.45
CA GLU A 677 22.43 -22.44 -17.19
C GLU A 677 20.98 -21.99 -17.01
N TYR A 678 20.67 -20.74 -17.33
CA TYR A 678 19.31 -20.22 -17.31
C TYR A 678 18.41 -20.93 -18.33
N ASN A 679 18.86 -21.09 -19.55
CA ASN A 679 18.12 -21.83 -20.57
C ASN A 679 17.90 -23.30 -20.15
N ALA A 680 18.90 -23.95 -19.56
CA ALA A 680 18.76 -25.29 -19.01
C ALA A 680 17.74 -25.34 -17.85
N LYS A 681 17.72 -24.33 -16.96
CA LYS A 681 16.72 -24.21 -15.88
C LYS A 681 15.32 -23.88 -16.41
N ILE A 682 15.19 -23.08 -17.46
CA ILE A 682 13.90 -22.83 -18.14
C ILE A 682 13.39 -24.11 -18.81
N ILE A 683 14.26 -24.87 -19.45
CA ILE A 683 13.91 -26.15 -20.08
C ILE A 683 13.47 -27.14 -18.99
N LYS A 684 14.16 -27.22 -17.86
CA LYS A 684 13.73 -28.02 -16.70
C LYS A 684 12.41 -27.51 -16.10
N ARG A 685 12.17 -26.19 -16.06
CA ARG A 685 10.87 -25.61 -15.62
C ARG A 685 9.76 -25.76 -16.67
N LYS A 686 10.09 -25.79 -17.99
CA LYS A 686 9.11 -26.14 -19.03
C LYS A 686 8.65 -27.59 -18.91
N SER A 687 9.46 -28.49 -18.35
CA SER A 687 9.03 -29.84 -18.02
C SER A 687 8.05 -29.90 -16.85
N PHE A 688 7.92 -28.82 -16.05
CA PHE A 688 6.93 -28.63 -14.98
C PHE A 688 5.69 -27.80 -15.40
N ARG A 689 5.61 -27.22 -16.59
CA ARG A 689 4.29 -26.98 -17.19
C ARG A 689 3.67 -28.38 -17.35
N PRO A 690 2.45 -28.62 -16.81
CA PRO A 690 1.79 -29.87 -17.15
C PRO A 690 1.85 -29.96 -18.67
N LYS A 691 2.55 -30.99 -19.16
CA LYS A 691 2.65 -31.21 -20.61
C LYS A 691 1.22 -31.10 -21.13
N ARG A 692 1.03 -30.43 -22.28
CA ARG A 692 -0.27 -30.40 -22.98
C ARG A 692 -0.89 -31.82 -23.04
N GLY A 693 -0.04 -32.85 -23.06
CA GLY A 693 -0.37 -34.24 -22.88
C GLY A 693 -1.10 -34.56 -21.53
N ARG A 694 -0.65 -34.00 -20.40
CA ARG A 694 -1.23 -34.35 -19.12
C ARG A 694 -2.66 -33.83 -18.90
N PHE A 695 -2.98 -32.61 -19.40
CA PHE A 695 -4.36 -32.09 -19.39
C PHE A 695 -5.25 -32.90 -20.31
N LEU A 696 -4.77 -33.27 -21.51
CA LEU A 696 -5.49 -34.11 -22.46
C LEU A 696 -5.63 -35.54 -21.96
N ASP A 697 -4.62 -36.08 -21.29
CA ASP A 697 -4.67 -37.37 -20.67
C ASP A 697 -5.63 -37.40 -19.48
N GLU A 698 -5.61 -36.38 -18.61
CA GLU A 698 -6.57 -36.19 -17.53
C GLU A 698 -8.00 -36.03 -18.05
N LEU A 699 -8.18 -35.38 -19.21
CA LEU A 699 -9.46 -35.18 -19.84
C LEU A 699 -9.98 -36.49 -20.45
N LYS A 700 -9.13 -37.21 -21.16
CA LYS A 700 -9.47 -38.51 -21.77
C LYS A 700 -9.78 -39.62 -20.77
N SER A 701 -9.06 -39.59 -19.61
CA SER A 701 -9.26 -40.55 -18.52
C SER A 701 -10.30 -40.14 -17.49
N CYS A 702 -11.02 -39.04 -17.72
CA CYS A 702 -12.02 -38.53 -16.80
C CYS A 702 -13.24 -39.45 -16.73
N ASN A 703 -13.64 -39.86 -15.50
CA ASN A 703 -14.80 -40.69 -15.22
C ASN A 703 -15.64 -40.14 -14.04
N GLU A 704 -15.62 -38.83 -13.83
CA GLU A 704 -16.23 -38.16 -12.67
C GLU A 704 -17.77 -38.05 -12.75
N CYS A 705 -18.35 -38.26 -13.92
CA CYS A 705 -19.80 -38.14 -14.11
C CYS A 705 -20.28 -39.09 -15.25
N GLU A 706 -21.56 -39.37 -15.23
CA GLU A 706 -22.24 -40.28 -16.19
C GLU A 706 -22.14 -39.86 -17.65
N LEU A 707 -21.94 -38.57 -17.93
CA LEU A 707 -21.78 -38.06 -19.32
C LEU A 707 -20.57 -38.69 -20.03
N ARG A 708 -19.59 -39.21 -19.28
CA ARG A 708 -18.43 -39.89 -19.87
C ARG A 708 -18.83 -41.15 -20.61
N GLU A 709 -19.84 -41.85 -20.13
CA GLU A 709 -20.37 -43.08 -20.77
C GLU A 709 -21.22 -42.77 -22.00
N GLU A 710 -21.74 -41.53 -22.10
CA GLU A 710 -22.60 -41.11 -23.21
C GLU A 710 -21.82 -40.55 -24.42
N CYS A 711 -20.68 -39.95 -24.20
CA CYS A 711 -19.90 -39.27 -25.23
C CYS A 711 -18.87 -40.21 -25.90
N THR A 712 -18.51 -39.93 -27.14
CA THR A 712 -17.47 -40.65 -27.87
C THR A 712 -16.11 -40.42 -27.24
N SER A 713 -15.79 -39.13 -27.01
CA SER A 713 -14.60 -38.70 -26.28
C SER A 713 -14.82 -37.27 -25.75
N PRO A 714 -14.26 -36.94 -24.56
CA PRO A 714 -14.32 -35.57 -24.11
C PRO A 714 -13.68 -34.59 -25.11
N VAL A 715 -14.39 -33.53 -25.47
CA VAL A 715 -13.93 -32.55 -26.48
C VAL A 715 -12.95 -31.56 -25.85
N PRO A 716 -11.68 -31.53 -26.30
CA PRO A 716 -10.69 -30.64 -25.74
C PRO A 716 -10.87 -29.18 -26.20
N PRO A 717 -10.37 -28.22 -25.39
CA PRO A 717 -10.35 -26.82 -25.80
C PRO A 717 -9.35 -26.58 -26.95
N SER A 718 -9.64 -25.56 -27.78
CA SER A 718 -8.71 -25.06 -28.78
C SER A 718 -8.08 -23.73 -28.31
N SER A 719 -6.77 -23.60 -28.48
CA SER A 719 -6.05 -22.37 -28.07
C SER A 719 -6.13 -21.27 -29.11
N GLY A 720 -6.25 -20.01 -28.66
CA GLY A 720 -6.24 -18.81 -29.51
C GLY A 720 -5.11 -17.86 -29.17
N LYS A 721 -5.00 -16.77 -29.96
CA LYS A 721 -3.95 -15.74 -29.85
C LYS A 721 -4.24 -14.70 -28.76
N LEU A 722 -5.51 -14.50 -28.37
CA LEU A 722 -5.95 -13.53 -27.40
C LEU A 722 -6.21 -14.18 -26.03
N ASN A 723 -6.11 -13.39 -24.96
CA ASN A 723 -6.50 -13.80 -23.61
C ASN A 723 -8.02 -13.70 -23.45
N VAL A 724 -8.76 -14.26 -24.40
CA VAL A 724 -10.22 -14.23 -24.50
C VAL A 724 -10.72 -15.64 -24.70
N ILE A 725 -11.70 -16.04 -23.89
CA ILE A 725 -12.33 -17.35 -23.96
C ILE A 725 -13.72 -17.22 -24.58
N ILE A 726 -14.05 -18.11 -25.50
CA ILE A 726 -15.43 -18.37 -25.97
C ILE A 726 -15.88 -19.69 -25.35
N ALA A 727 -16.88 -19.63 -24.48
CA ALA A 727 -17.37 -20.74 -23.69
C ALA A 727 -18.81 -21.13 -24.11
N GLY A 728 -18.94 -22.32 -24.65
CA GLY A 728 -20.24 -23.00 -24.86
C GLY A 728 -20.71 -23.76 -23.61
N GLU A 729 -21.85 -24.41 -23.75
CA GLU A 729 -22.50 -25.18 -22.69
C GLU A 729 -21.92 -26.59 -22.59
N ALA A 730 -22.12 -27.37 -23.62
CA ALA A 730 -21.61 -28.72 -23.80
C ALA A 730 -21.42 -29.00 -25.29
N PRO A 731 -20.59 -29.99 -25.69
CA PRO A 731 -20.44 -30.38 -27.09
C PRO A 731 -21.76 -30.86 -27.71
N GLY A 732 -21.97 -30.51 -28.97
CA GLY A 732 -22.99 -31.10 -29.81
C GLY A 732 -22.49 -32.36 -30.50
N LYS A 733 -23.37 -33.03 -31.29
CA LYS A 733 -23.04 -34.27 -32.01
C LYS A 733 -21.81 -34.11 -32.93
N ASP A 734 -21.77 -33.05 -33.75
CA ASP A 734 -20.66 -32.85 -34.69
C ASP A 734 -19.34 -32.54 -33.95
N GLU A 735 -19.41 -31.93 -32.73
CA GLU A 735 -18.26 -31.62 -31.92
C GLU A 735 -17.72 -32.86 -31.21
N ASP A 736 -18.61 -33.79 -30.79
CA ASP A 736 -18.26 -35.06 -30.18
C ASP A 736 -17.57 -35.99 -31.20
N GLU A 737 -18.08 -35.99 -32.45
CA GLU A 737 -17.51 -36.79 -33.52
C GLU A 737 -16.16 -36.24 -34.01
N LYS A 738 -16.02 -34.91 -34.11
CA LYS A 738 -14.81 -34.27 -34.66
C LYS A 738 -13.78 -33.89 -33.58
N GLY A 739 -14.14 -33.98 -32.29
CA GLY A 739 -13.25 -33.61 -31.18
C GLY A 739 -12.88 -32.12 -31.12
N VAL A 740 -13.73 -31.23 -31.66
CA VAL A 740 -13.43 -29.78 -31.74
C VAL A 740 -14.69 -28.97 -31.42
N CYS A 741 -14.59 -27.99 -30.52
CA CYS A 741 -15.71 -27.10 -30.12
C CYS A 741 -16.17 -26.19 -31.27
N PHE A 742 -17.46 -25.91 -31.40
CA PHE A 742 -18.07 -24.98 -32.37
C PHE A 742 -17.70 -25.25 -33.84
N VAL A 743 -17.70 -26.52 -34.27
CA VAL A 743 -17.45 -26.94 -35.65
C VAL A 743 -18.72 -27.39 -36.40
N GLY A 744 -19.85 -27.48 -35.71
CA GLY A 744 -21.15 -27.72 -36.29
C GLY A 744 -21.78 -26.45 -36.88
N ARG A 745 -23.05 -26.53 -37.31
CA ARG A 745 -23.82 -25.41 -37.91
C ARG A 745 -23.84 -24.17 -37.00
N THR A 746 -23.92 -24.32 -35.71
CA THR A 746 -23.90 -23.22 -34.72
C THR A 746 -22.61 -22.40 -34.79
N GLY A 747 -21.48 -23.02 -34.96
CA GLY A 747 -20.18 -22.37 -35.16
C GLY A 747 -20.06 -21.83 -36.59
N ASN A 748 -20.13 -22.70 -37.57
CA ASN A 748 -19.77 -22.39 -38.97
C ASN A 748 -20.73 -21.40 -39.64
N ASP A 749 -22.06 -21.54 -39.39
CA ASP A 749 -23.06 -20.75 -40.08
C ASP A 749 -23.48 -19.47 -39.30
N ILE A 750 -23.30 -19.44 -37.98
CA ILE A 750 -23.80 -18.37 -37.10
C ILE A 750 -22.67 -17.61 -36.42
N LEU A 751 -21.80 -18.26 -35.59
CA LEU A 751 -20.83 -17.59 -34.71
C LEU A 751 -19.64 -17.02 -35.47
N TRP A 752 -18.93 -17.86 -36.22
CA TRP A 752 -17.70 -17.44 -36.89
C TRP A 752 -17.92 -16.43 -38.02
N PRO A 753 -18.97 -16.54 -38.86
CA PRO A 753 -19.28 -15.49 -39.86
C PRO A 753 -19.59 -14.14 -39.21
N GLU A 754 -20.25 -14.13 -38.04
CA GLU A 754 -20.56 -12.89 -37.37
C GLU A 754 -19.33 -12.22 -36.74
N LEU A 755 -18.44 -12.98 -36.08
CA LEU A 755 -17.17 -12.49 -35.52
C LEU A 755 -16.19 -12.00 -36.57
N LYS A 756 -16.19 -12.66 -37.75
CA LYS A 756 -15.36 -12.29 -38.91
C LYS A 756 -15.66 -10.89 -39.43
N LYS A 757 -16.91 -10.41 -39.34
CA LYS A 757 -17.27 -9.04 -39.69
C LYS A 757 -16.54 -7.97 -38.88
N TYR A 758 -16.08 -8.33 -37.69
CA TYR A 758 -15.34 -7.45 -36.78
C TYR A 758 -13.84 -7.74 -36.76
N GLY A 759 -13.33 -8.49 -37.74
CA GLY A 759 -11.91 -8.80 -37.92
C GLY A 759 -11.37 -9.91 -37.00
N PHE A 760 -12.24 -10.78 -36.50
CA PHE A 760 -11.83 -11.88 -35.63
C PHE A 760 -12.02 -13.25 -36.34
N GLU A 761 -10.94 -13.99 -36.41
CA GLU A 761 -10.93 -15.39 -36.83
C GLU A 761 -11.03 -16.32 -35.61
N ARG A 762 -11.48 -17.56 -35.82
CA ARG A 762 -11.54 -18.59 -34.75
C ARG A 762 -10.21 -18.70 -34.00
N SER A 763 -9.08 -18.63 -34.69
CA SER A 763 -7.73 -18.70 -34.12
C SER A 763 -7.40 -17.53 -33.20
N SER A 764 -8.22 -16.49 -33.12
CA SER A 764 -8.06 -15.39 -32.18
C SER A 764 -8.40 -15.78 -30.76
N PHE A 765 -9.28 -16.73 -30.55
CA PHE A 765 -9.89 -17.05 -29.27
C PHE A 765 -9.50 -18.44 -28.75
N HIS A 766 -9.43 -18.57 -27.42
CA HIS A 766 -9.51 -19.88 -26.78
C HIS A 766 -10.99 -20.32 -26.78
N VAL A 767 -11.26 -21.46 -27.42
CA VAL A 767 -12.64 -21.93 -27.64
C VAL A 767 -12.86 -23.22 -26.88
N THR A 768 -13.89 -23.27 -26.05
CA THR A 768 -14.17 -24.40 -25.19
C THR A 768 -15.66 -24.54 -24.89
N ASN A 769 -16.07 -25.66 -24.29
CA ASN A 769 -17.35 -25.83 -23.61
C ASN A 769 -17.09 -26.01 -22.11
N ILE A 770 -18.06 -25.62 -21.26
CA ILE A 770 -17.95 -25.85 -19.80
C ILE A 770 -17.90 -27.35 -19.54
N ASP A 771 -18.92 -28.10 -19.99
CA ASP A 771 -18.85 -29.54 -20.03
C ASP A 771 -18.05 -30.03 -21.25
N LYS A 772 -17.26 -31.09 -21.05
CA LYS A 772 -16.37 -31.61 -22.07
C LYS A 772 -16.97 -32.82 -22.82
N CYS A 773 -18.07 -33.36 -22.33
CA CYS A 773 -18.72 -34.58 -22.84
C CYS A 773 -20.08 -34.23 -23.45
N PHE A 774 -20.42 -34.90 -24.57
CA PHE A 774 -21.69 -34.73 -25.23
C PHE A 774 -22.83 -35.45 -24.47
N PRO A 775 -23.87 -34.70 -24.00
CA PRO A 775 -25.02 -35.32 -23.30
C PRO A 775 -26.01 -35.95 -24.26
N LYS A 776 -25.68 -37.12 -24.77
CA LYS A 776 -26.42 -37.83 -25.86
C LYS A 776 -27.84 -38.20 -25.45
N LYS A 777 -28.05 -38.67 -24.22
CA LYS A 777 -29.36 -39.12 -23.72
C LYS A 777 -30.18 -37.96 -23.18
N SER A 778 -29.58 -37.10 -22.35
CA SER A 778 -30.24 -36.04 -21.62
C SER A 778 -30.40 -34.73 -22.42
N ARG A 779 -29.70 -34.60 -23.56
CA ARG A 779 -29.59 -33.38 -24.40
C ARG A 779 -29.06 -32.15 -23.71
N LYS A 780 -28.99 -32.13 -22.38
CA LYS A 780 -28.40 -31.05 -21.58
C LYS A 780 -27.73 -31.62 -20.33
N PRO A 781 -26.58 -31.08 -19.92
CA PRO A 781 -25.95 -31.47 -18.67
C PRO A 781 -26.76 -30.99 -17.45
N SER A 782 -26.74 -31.77 -16.39
CA SER A 782 -27.32 -31.35 -15.10
C SER A 782 -26.45 -30.30 -14.40
N PRO A 783 -27.00 -29.49 -13.49
CA PRO A 783 -26.22 -28.51 -12.71
C PRO A 783 -25.03 -29.14 -11.97
N LYS A 784 -25.16 -30.36 -11.48
CA LYS A 784 -24.08 -31.09 -10.79
C LYS A 784 -22.94 -31.46 -11.75
N GLN A 785 -23.24 -31.91 -12.95
CA GLN A 785 -22.27 -32.26 -14.00
C GLN A 785 -21.48 -30.99 -14.44
N ILE A 786 -22.20 -29.89 -14.65
CA ILE A 786 -21.61 -28.59 -14.98
C ILE A 786 -20.59 -28.17 -13.91
N GLN A 787 -20.97 -28.25 -12.63
CA GLN A 787 -20.10 -27.86 -11.52
C GLN A 787 -18.85 -28.74 -11.41
N ILE A 788 -18.99 -30.06 -11.59
CA ILE A 788 -17.85 -30.99 -11.58
C ILE A 788 -16.87 -30.65 -12.70
N CYS A 789 -17.36 -30.49 -13.94
CA CYS A 789 -16.52 -30.21 -15.10
C CYS A 789 -15.89 -28.82 -15.05
N ALA A 790 -16.65 -27.81 -14.59
CA ALA A 790 -16.15 -26.45 -14.38
C ALA A 790 -15.01 -26.40 -13.37
N ASN A 791 -15.15 -27.07 -12.23
CA ASN A 791 -14.12 -27.09 -11.17
C ASN A 791 -12.86 -27.86 -11.61
N LYS A 792 -13.03 -28.99 -12.31
CA LYS A 792 -11.92 -29.86 -12.69
C LYS A 792 -11.12 -29.33 -13.88
N PHE A 793 -11.78 -28.81 -14.91
CA PHE A 793 -11.18 -28.43 -16.18
C PHE A 793 -11.30 -26.95 -16.50
N PHE A 794 -12.50 -26.38 -16.51
CA PHE A 794 -12.70 -25.01 -17.01
C PHE A 794 -11.96 -23.95 -16.16
N LYS A 795 -11.95 -24.08 -14.83
CA LYS A 795 -11.16 -23.19 -13.95
C LYS A 795 -9.66 -23.26 -14.25
N LYS A 796 -9.14 -24.46 -14.58
CA LYS A 796 -7.74 -24.61 -15.00
C LYS A 796 -7.47 -23.88 -16.31
N GLU A 797 -8.39 -23.99 -17.29
CA GLU A 797 -8.29 -23.29 -18.57
C GLU A 797 -8.25 -21.78 -18.39
N VAL A 798 -9.20 -21.20 -17.63
CA VAL A 798 -9.26 -19.76 -17.37
C VAL A 798 -7.95 -19.26 -16.72
N LYS A 799 -7.42 -19.99 -15.74
CA LYS A 799 -6.14 -19.67 -15.09
C LYS A 799 -4.95 -19.78 -16.05
N GLN A 800 -4.91 -20.80 -16.90
CA GLN A 800 -3.81 -21.01 -17.85
C GLN A 800 -3.78 -19.94 -18.93
N ILE A 801 -4.96 -19.55 -19.45
CA ILE A 801 -5.12 -18.53 -20.47
C ILE A 801 -4.92 -17.13 -19.89
N ARG A 802 -5.10 -16.97 -18.57
CA ARG A 802 -5.24 -15.65 -17.91
C ARG A 802 -6.29 -14.83 -18.65
N ALA A 803 -7.47 -15.42 -18.81
CA ALA A 803 -8.54 -14.81 -19.58
C ALA A 803 -8.93 -13.46 -18.96
N LYS A 804 -8.97 -12.41 -19.78
CA LYS A 804 -9.47 -11.10 -19.38
C LYS A 804 -10.98 -11.01 -19.52
N ILE A 805 -11.51 -11.64 -20.56
CA ILE A 805 -12.95 -11.69 -20.85
C ILE A 805 -13.37 -13.09 -21.33
N ILE A 806 -14.53 -13.53 -20.89
CA ILE A 806 -15.14 -14.80 -21.27
C ILE A 806 -16.49 -14.50 -21.93
N LEU A 807 -16.67 -14.86 -23.19
CA LEU A 807 -17.98 -14.88 -23.86
C LEU A 807 -18.71 -16.15 -23.46
N ALA A 808 -19.73 -16.01 -22.65
CA ALA A 808 -20.48 -17.06 -22.01
C ALA A 808 -21.85 -17.25 -22.72
N PHE A 809 -22.05 -18.38 -23.38
CA PHE A 809 -23.26 -18.65 -24.12
C PHE A 809 -24.29 -19.45 -23.31
N GLY A 810 -25.55 -18.99 -23.31
CA GLY A 810 -26.69 -19.76 -22.86
C GLY A 810 -26.94 -19.80 -21.37
N ASN A 811 -28.02 -20.45 -20.95
CA ASN A 811 -28.51 -20.49 -19.58
C ASN A 811 -27.59 -21.26 -18.63
N THR A 812 -26.88 -22.26 -19.10
CA THR A 812 -25.94 -23.06 -18.31
C THR A 812 -24.79 -22.21 -17.83
N ASN A 813 -24.21 -21.39 -18.73
CA ASN A 813 -23.15 -20.46 -18.36
C ASN A 813 -23.65 -19.34 -17.45
N LEU A 814 -24.87 -18.82 -17.70
CA LEU A 814 -25.51 -17.87 -16.82
C LEU A 814 -25.61 -18.44 -15.40
N PHE A 815 -26.12 -19.66 -15.26
CA PHE A 815 -26.23 -20.33 -13.96
C PHE A 815 -24.85 -20.52 -13.29
N LEU A 816 -23.85 -20.97 -14.03
CA LEU A 816 -22.50 -21.20 -13.50
C LEU A 816 -21.89 -19.94 -12.91
N PHE A 817 -21.99 -18.83 -13.61
CA PHE A 817 -21.32 -17.58 -13.21
C PHE A 817 -22.11 -16.72 -12.23
N THR A 818 -23.43 -16.85 -12.18
CA THR A 818 -24.31 -15.97 -11.38
C THR A 818 -25.12 -16.70 -10.31
N GLY A 819 -25.27 -18.02 -10.42
CA GLY A 819 -26.25 -18.80 -9.65
C GLY A 819 -27.72 -18.56 -10.08
N ASN A 820 -27.96 -17.71 -11.07
CA ASN A 820 -29.29 -17.32 -11.50
C ASN A 820 -29.90 -18.39 -12.41
N LYS A 821 -31.12 -18.82 -12.11
CA LYS A 821 -31.90 -19.76 -12.93
C LYS A 821 -32.80 -19.07 -13.97
N GLY A 822 -32.74 -17.73 -14.06
CA GLY A 822 -33.51 -16.92 -15.05
C GLY A 822 -33.04 -17.11 -16.49
N GLY A 823 -33.76 -16.52 -17.45
CA GLY A 823 -33.45 -16.64 -18.87
C GLY A 823 -32.24 -15.82 -19.30
N ILE A 824 -31.42 -16.39 -20.16
CA ILE A 824 -30.25 -15.69 -20.77
C ILE A 824 -30.71 -14.47 -21.60
N THR A 825 -31.96 -14.41 -22.02
CA THR A 825 -32.57 -13.29 -22.79
C THR A 825 -32.41 -11.98 -22.03
N ASP A 826 -32.64 -11.97 -20.72
CA ASP A 826 -32.55 -10.79 -19.87
C ASP A 826 -31.09 -10.37 -19.60
N TRP A 827 -30.15 -11.27 -19.83
CA TRP A 827 -28.71 -11.06 -19.64
C TRP A 827 -27.94 -10.88 -20.95
N ASN A 828 -28.63 -11.00 -22.09
CA ASN A 828 -27.99 -10.94 -23.39
C ASN A 828 -27.39 -9.55 -23.66
N GLY A 829 -26.07 -9.50 -23.85
CA GLY A 829 -25.28 -8.28 -24.00
C GLY A 829 -24.79 -7.64 -22.69
N LYS A 830 -25.13 -8.21 -21.52
CA LYS A 830 -24.61 -7.72 -20.25
C LYS A 830 -23.23 -8.30 -19.95
N ILE A 831 -22.43 -7.53 -19.21
CA ILE A 831 -21.10 -7.93 -18.77
C ILE A 831 -21.00 -7.77 -17.25
N MET A 832 -20.29 -8.70 -16.56
CA MET A 832 -20.03 -8.61 -15.13
C MET A 832 -18.63 -9.13 -14.78
N TRP A 833 -18.03 -8.56 -13.75
CA TRP A 833 -16.78 -9.10 -13.19
C TRP A 833 -17.08 -10.32 -12.31
N ASN A 834 -16.32 -11.39 -12.50
CA ASN A 834 -16.40 -12.59 -11.66
C ASN A 834 -15.08 -12.81 -10.91
N GLU A 835 -15.11 -12.70 -9.57
CA GLU A 835 -13.93 -12.80 -8.71
C GLU A 835 -13.32 -14.19 -8.70
N GLU A 836 -14.14 -15.23 -8.80
CA GLU A 836 -13.69 -16.63 -8.76
C GLU A 836 -12.82 -16.98 -9.96
N TYR A 837 -13.18 -16.44 -11.12
CA TYR A 837 -12.45 -16.66 -12.38
C TYR A 837 -11.48 -15.53 -12.70
N ALA A 838 -11.50 -14.41 -11.94
CA ALA A 838 -10.72 -13.20 -12.16
C ALA A 838 -10.81 -12.69 -13.63
N ALA A 839 -12.03 -12.66 -14.17
CA ALA A 839 -12.32 -12.32 -15.56
C ALA A 839 -13.68 -11.63 -15.71
N TRP A 840 -13.81 -10.80 -16.73
CA TRP A 840 -15.09 -10.26 -17.15
C TRP A 840 -15.91 -11.33 -17.88
N ILE A 841 -17.15 -11.53 -17.49
CA ILE A 841 -18.07 -12.47 -18.13
C ILE A 841 -19.06 -11.70 -18.97
N PHE A 842 -19.03 -11.89 -20.29
CA PHE A 842 -19.97 -11.30 -21.23
C PHE A 842 -21.02 -12.35 -21.61
N PHE A 843 -22.26 -12.10 -21.28
CA PHE A 843 -23.37 -13.03 -21.51
C PHE A 843 -24.00 -12.83 -22.89
N CYS A 844 -24.22 -13.93 -23.60
CA CYS A 844 -24.83 -13.92 -24.93
C CYS A 844 -25.76 -15.11 -25.14
N LEU A 845 -26.79 -14.89 -25.93
CA LEU A 845 -27.64 -15.95 -26.43
C LEU A 845 -26.79 -17.03 -27.09
N HIS A 846 -27.09 -18.30 -26.86
CA HIS A 846 -26.39 -19.39 -27.53
C HIS A 846 -26.62 -19.36 -29.04
N PRO A 847 -25.59 -19.53 -29.89
CA PRO A 847 -25.79 -19.50 -31.36
C PRO A 847 -26.85 -20.48 -31.85
N ALA A 848 -27.02 -21.62 -31.17
CA ALA A 848 -28.11 -22.57 -31.52
C ALA A 848 -29.51 -21.97 -31.39
N SER A 849 -29.71 -21.02 -30.48
CA SER A 849 -31.02 -20.36 -30.33
C SER A 849 -31.45 -19.58 -31.58
N VAL A 850 -30.48 -19.13 -32.38
CA VAL A 850 -30.73 -18.42 -33.66
C VAL A 850 -31.18 -19.40 -34.76
N LEU A 851 -30.72 -20.66 -34.68
CA LEU A 851 -31.17 -21.70 -35.62
C LEU A 851 -32.63 -22.14 -35.35
N HIS A 852 -33.02 -22.13 -34.06
CA HIS A 852 -34.33 -22.59 -33.63
C HIS A 852 -35.38 -21.48 -33.59
N ASN A 853 -34.99 -20.22 -33.39
CA ASN A 853 -35.85 -19.05 -33.39
C ASN A 853 -35.18 -17.89 -34.14
N PRO A 854 -35.67 -17.53 -35.34
CA PRO A 854 -35.15 -16.43 -36.16
C PRO A 854 -35.15 -15.06 -35.46
N ASP A 855 -36.07 -14.81 -34.53
CA ASP A 855 -36.20 -13.55 -33.80
C ASP A 855 -34.97 -13.29 -32.91
N ASN A 856 -34.26 -14.34 -32.50
CA ASN A 856 -33.02 -14.25 -31.73
C ASN A 856 -31.83 -13.74 -32.56
N LYS A 857 -31.95 -13.64 -33.89
CA LYS A 857 -30.86 -13.27 -34.78
C LYS A 857 -30.40 -11.82 -34.58
N ILE A 858 -31.33 -10.88 -34.40
CA ILE A 858 -31.02 -9.46 -34.21
C ILE A 858 -30.38 -9.24 -32.81
N PRO A 859 -30.97 -9.72 -31.70
CA PRO A 859 -30.36 -9.62 -30.38
C PRO A 859 -28.98 -10.25 -30.31
N PHE A 860 -28.79 -11.44 -30.88
CA PHE A 860 -27.51 -12.13 -30.95
C PHE A 860 -26.46 -11.29 -31.68
N LYS A 861 -26.73 -10.79 -32.88
CA LYS A 861 -25.80 -9.95 -33.63
C LYS A 861 -25.42 -8.67 -32.88
N LYS A 862 -26.38 -8.04 -32.20
CA LYS A 862 -26.15 -6.85 -31.40
C LYS A 862 -25.13 -7.16 -30.25
N SER A 863 -25.31 -8.28 -29.59
CA SER A 863 -24.42 -8.72 -28.50
C SER A 863 -23.04 -9.09 -29.02
N ILE A 864 -22.91 -9.80 -30.14
CA ILE A 864 -21.59 -10.10 -30.73
C ILE A 864 -20.89 -8.83 -31.19
N LYS A 865 -21.60 -7.83 -31.72
CA LYS A 865 -21.02 -6.50 -32.03
C LYS A 865 -20.46 -5.82 -30.81
N GLN A 866 -21.19 -5.82 -29.69
CA GLN A 866 -20.77 -5.24 -28.43
C GLN A 866 -19.58 -5.99 -27.85
N PHE A 867 -19.60 -7.32 -27.83
CA PHE A 867 -18.46 -8.15 -27.41
C PHE A 867 -17.21 -7.86 -28.24
N ALA A 868 -17.34 -7.75 -29.57
CA ALA A 868 -16.25 -7.42 -30.47
C ALA A 868 -15.61 -6.07 -30.16
N LYS A 869 -16.42 -5.07 -29.73
CA LYS A 869 -15.92 -3.78 -29.27
C LYS A 869 -15.01 -3.95 -28.04
N TYR A 870 -15.45 -4.66 -27.01
CA TYR A 870 -14.62 -4.93 -25.81
C TYR A 870 -13.34 -5.69 -26.14
N VAL A 871 -13.37 -6.64 -27.06
CA VAL A 871 -12.16 -7.39 -27.49
C VAL A 871 -11.18 -6.50 -28.25
N ASN A 872 -11.66 -5.53 -29.04
CA ASN A 872 -10.81 -4.55 -29.70
C ASN A 872 -10.17 -3.59 -28.70
N GLU A 873 -10.92 -3.13 -27.71
CA GLU A 873 -10.38 -2.33 -26.60
C GLU A 873 -9.26 -3.08 -25.87
N ILE A 874 -9.42 -4.38 -25.57
CA ILE A 874 -8.37 -5.24 -25.01
C ILE A 874 -7.17 -5.41 -25.98
N LYS A 875 -7.39 -5.42 -27.30
CA LYS A 875 -6.31 -5.44 -28.30
C LYS A 875 -5.55 -4.13 -28.32
N GLU A 876 -6.25 -3.00 -28.29
CA GLU A 876 -5.67 -1.65 -28.27
C GLU A 876 -4.93 -1.40 -26.97
N GLU A 877 -5.39 -1.90 -25.81
CA GLU A 877 -4.61 -1.93 -24.58
C GLU A 877 -3.30 -2.73 -24.72
N LYS A 878 -3.27 -3.78 -25.53
CA LYS A 878 -1.99 -4.48 -25.85
C LYS A 878 -1.08 -3.65 -26.77
N GLN A 879 -1.63 -2.77 -27.59
CA GLN A 879 -0.89 -1.81 -28.41
C GLN A 879 -0.60 -0.51 -27.65
N LEU A 880 -1.48 -0.10 -26.73
CA LEU A 880 -1.42 1.08 -25.86
C LEU A 880 -0.85 0.79 -24.47
N LYS A 881 -0.07 -0.28 -24.28
CA LYS A 881 0.86 -0.35 -23.13
C LYS A 881 1.98 0.69 -23.23
N THR A 882 1.73 1.69 -24.03
CA THR A 882 2.29 3.02 -23.99
C THR A 882 1.15 4.03 -24.01
N THR A 883 0.39 4.24 -22.98
CA THR A 883 -0.58 5.30 -22.68
C THR A 883 -2.01 4.82 -22.38
N LYS A 884 -2.42 5.23 -21.23
CA LYS A 884 -3.77 5.45 -20.66
C LYS A 884 -4.45 4.33 -19.86
N HIS A 885 -4.66 4.70 -18.58
CA HIS A 885 -5.55 4.08 -17.62
C HIS A 885 -7.02 4.19 -18.08
N PHE A 886 -7.81 3.13 -17.79
CA PHE A 886 -9.27 3.20 -17.80
C PHE A 886 -9.74 3.82 -16.48
N ASP A 887 -10.58 4.84 -16.57
CA ASP A 887 -11.42 5.30 -15.48
C ASP A 887 -12.57 4.31 -15.30
N ASP A 888 -12.80 3.90 -14.04
CA ASP A 888 -13.92 3.00 -13.66
C ASP A 888 -15.32 3.64 -13.88
N ASP A 889 -15.37 4.89 -14.36
CA ASP A 889 -16.61 5.67 -14.55
C ASP A 889 -17.20 5.63 -15.95
N ASP A 890 -16.52 5.03 -16.95
CA ASP A 890 -16.97 5.01 -18.36
C ASP A 890 -17.59 3.68 -18.83
N ILE A 891 -17.92 2.77 -17.91
CA ILE A 891 -18.66 1.55 -18.26
C ILE A 891 -20.13 1.79 -17.93
N PRO A 892 -21.02 1.93 -18.94
CA PRO A 892 -22.44 2.04 -18.67
C PRO A 892 -22.97 0.74 -18.08
N PHE A 893 -23.53 0.84 -16.89
CA PHE A 893 -24.31 -0.20 -16.22
C PHE A 893 -25.59 -0.53 -16.98
#